data_8ed0d1eb266ad9dc227b855f568053d8
#
_entry.id   8ed0d1eb266ad9dc227b855f568053d8
#
_cell.length_a   1.000
_cell.length_b   1.000
_cell.length_c   1.000
_cell.angle_alpha   90.00
_cell.angle_beta   90.00
_cell.angle_gamma   90.00
#
_symmetry.space_group_name_H-M   'P 1'
#
loop_
_entity.id
_entity.type
_entity.pdbx_description
1 polymer ?
#
loop_
_entity_poly.entity_id
_entity_poly.type
_entity_poly.pdbx_seq_one_letter_code
_entity_poly.pdbx_strand_id
1 'polypeptide(L)'
;GLARHDPKRLDSLLADDPQARLEDILVRTAKAARLDLPGAQVRLRDLKAELHLLTALADLGAVWDLDQVTGALTRFADAALAAALTVAAKGEVEAGRLTHLGEGPNGPVPGWFCIAMGKQGAFELNYSSDIDVSVFFDPDALPLAPGVETEAFAVRLTQRLSDLMQLRTADGYVFRMDLRLRPDPSSTQAAVPIPAALEYYENVGQNWERAAFIKARACAGDIPAAEAFLAELQPFVWRKNLDFASIADIHSIKRQIHAHKVDERVSAKGVDLKLGTGGIREIEFYVQTQQLILGGRNPALRSRRTLDALAALTEAGHVAPQTCAELAEAYVRLRDVEHRVQMLADEQTHKLPEADADRKRVAALSGFEPLRQFDAGITRTLKGVNARYGELFPSEEPLSSRFGSLVFTGVEDDPATQATLKRMGFSSPHSVATTIRSWHHGHIPATATERGRELFTRLAPRLLEAAQATGAPDPAFTRFADFFSRLSSGVQLQSLFLAQPNLFELIVQVMAFAPRLAATLARRPAAIDAMLDGSFFEPIDLGEDLAVMRAAVARADGFESAMDVVRVVHREQAFRVGVQVMSGAASAVAAGKAFADLADVCVDVLADAALAETQRLGGAFPGEVAVVALGKCGSREMSATSDLDLMTLYRAADPHAASALKSWDAVTFYGRFTQRLIAALSSQTGQGGLYEVDMQLRPSGTKGPVAVSFAAFEGYYEAEAETWELLALTRARVVWSTSPAFAADAEAAFGKALRRPRDRAQTAAEVREMRELMHRERPAKGEWDLKLSPGGMVDIEFAAQFLQIAHAAEGGPLSPNTAAALAALRECGLAPAGPAGDLAAAWRLQQDLTQLLKVALADNADPSDEPAAFRVLLARAGGVRDFRQLKTTLKRAQGAANKAYDAIVRP
;
A
#
# COMPACT_ATOMS: atom_id res chain seq x y z
N GLY A 1 -40.85 -4.27 33.22
CA GLY A 1 -40.88 -5.70 32.93
C GLY A 1 -40.69 -6.51 34.18
N LEU A 2 -39.48 -6.54 34.77
CA LEU A 2 -39.11 -7.44 35.89
C LEU A 2 -40.02 -7.31 37.11
N ALA A 3 -40.28 -6.08 37.56
CA ALA A 3 -41.17 -5.84 38.71
C ALA A 3 -42.63 -6.31 38.51
N ARG A 4 -43.14 -6.29 37.27
CA ARG A 4 -44.50 -6.81 36.96
C ARG A 4 -44.54 -8.32 36.82
N HIS A 5 -43.41 -8.93 36.44
CA HIS A 5 -43.32 -10.36 36.23
C HIS A 5 -43.33 -11.12 37.57
N ASP A 6 -42.68 -10.55 38.60
CA ASP A 6 -42.61 -11.12 39.95
C ASP A 6 -42.86 -10.03 41.02
N PRO A 7 -44.12 -9.76 41.38
CA PRO A 7 -44.46 -8.76 42.40
C PRO A 7 -43.93 -9.15 43.80
N LYS A 8 -43.90 -10.43 44.16
CA LYS A 8 -43.37 -10.88 45.45
C LYS A 8 -41.89 -10.60 45.61
N ARG A 9 -41.14 -10.77 44.54
CA ARG A 9 -39.73 -10.38 44.50
C ARG A 9 -39.58 -8.87 44.73
N LEU A 10 -40.41 -8.05 44.08
CA LEU A 10 -40.41 -6.62 44.25
C LEU A 10 -40.64 -6.23 45.70
N ASP A 11 -41.66 -6.79 46.35
CA ASP A 11 -41.99 -6.52 47.74
C ASP A 11 -40.84 -6.90 48.68
N SER A 12 -40.22 -8.08 48.47
CA SER A 12 -39.06 -8.52 49.25
C SER A 12 -37.88 -7.56 49.08
N LEU A 13 -37.55 -7.15 47.84
CA LEU A 13 -36.41 -6.25 47.59
C LEU A 13 -36.60 -4.84 48.15
N LEU A 14 -37.87 -4.37 48.31
CA LEU A 14 -38.19 -3.08 48.95
C LEU A 14 -38.16 -3.15 50.48
N ALA A 15 -38.30 -4.34 51.07
CA ALA A 15 -38.27 -4.53 52.49
C ALA A 15 -36.86 -4.78 53.08
N ASP A 16 -35.95 -5.31 52.26
CA ASP A 16 -34.59 -5.70 52.65
C ASP A 16 -33.57 -4.53 52.55
N ASP A 17 -32.54 -4.58 53.36
CA ASP A 17 -31.34 -3.74 53.13
C ASP A 17 -30.68 -4.09 51.79
N PRO A 18 -30.50 -3.13 50.86
CA PRO A 18 -29.98 -3.41 49.54
C PRO A 18 -28.59 -4.05 49.57
N GLN A 19 -27.69 -3.64 50.48
CA GLN A 19 -26.35 -4.20 50.58
C GLN A 19 -26.37 -5.64 51.08
N ALA A 20 -27.14 -5.95 52.12
CA ALA A 20 -27.30 -7.32 52.62
C ALA A 20 -27.92 -8.24 51.55
N ARG A 21 -28.86 -7.72 50.76
CA ARG A 21 -29.46 -8.47 49.65
C ARG A 21 -28.48 -8.74 48.53
N LEU A 22 -27.60 -7.79 48.18
CA LEU A 22 -26.54 -8.00 47.23
C LEU A 22 -25.60 -9.14 47.67
N GLU A 23 -25.18 -9.15 48.94
CA GLU A 23 -24.28 -10.21 49.45
C GLU A 23 -24.98 -11.58 49.37
N ASP A 24 -26.27 -11.68 49.72
CA ASP A 24 -27.05 -12.93 49.55
C ASP A 24 -27.10 -13.39 48.08
N ILE A 25 -27.36 -12.47 47.14
CA ILE A 25 -27.34 -12.76 45.69
C ILE A 25 -25.98 -13.31 45.27
N LEU A 26 -24.90 -12.69 45.69
CA LEU A 26 -23.53 -13.16 45.36
C LEU A 26 -23.24 -14.56 45.93
N VAL A 27 -23.63 -14.83 47.17
CA VAL A 27 -23.50 -16.18 47.79
C VAL A 27 -24.30 -17.22 47.01
N ARG A 28 -25.54 -16.90 46.63
CA ARG A 28 -26.37 -17.79 45.81
C ARG A 28 -25.83 -17.99 44.39
N THR A 29 -25.21 -16.98 43.82
CA THR A 29 -24.51 -17.06 42.53
C THR A 29 -23.35 -18.04 42.60
N ALA A 30 -22.49 -17.93 43.63
CA ALA A 30 -21.38 -18.86 43.84
C ALA A 30 -21.89 -20.32 44.04
N LYS A 31 -23.02 -20.52 44.74
CA LYS A 31 -23.64 -21.85 44.90
C LYS A 31 -24.13 -22.44 43.57
N ALA A 32 -24.44 -21.65 42.56
CA ALA A 32 -24.83 -22.15 41.24
C ALA A 32 -23.73 -23.02 40.58
N ALA A 33 -22.47 -22.86 40.95
CA ALA A 33 -21.37 -23.74 40.58
C ALA A 33 -21.54 -25.22 40.97
N ARG A 34 -22.43 -25.51 41.93
CA ARG A 34 -22.69 -26.88 42.37
C ARG A 34 -23.76 -27.60 41.53
N LEU A 35 -24.50 -26.84 40.72
CA LEU A 35 -25.59 -27.37 39.90
C LEU A 35 -25.05 -28.05 38.64
N ASP A 36 -25.89 -28.84 37.97
CA ASP A 36 -25.69 -29.28 36.59
C ASP A 36 -25.85 -28.10 35.59
N LEU A 37 -25.48 -28.32 34.33
CA LEU A 37 -25.51 -27.28 33.31
C LEU A 37 -26.89 -26.62 33.13
N PRO A 38 -28.01 -27.39 32.97
CA PRO A 38 -29.34 -26.79 32.87
C PRO A 38 -29.79 -26.02 34.13
N GLY A 39 -29.53 -26.56 35.31
CA GLY A 39 -29.84 -25.90 36.59
C GLY A 39 -29.05 -24.61 36.77
N ALA A 40 -27.76 -24.59 36.42
CA ALA A 40 -26.92 -23.40 36.48
C ALA A 40 -27.39 -22.32 35.48
N GLN A 41 -27.78 -22.74 34.26
CA GLN A 41 -28.34 -21.82 33.25
C GLN A 41 -29.57 -21.07 33.77
N VAL A 42 -30.54 -21.78 34.33
CA VAL A 42 -31.74 -21.15 34.88
C VAL A 42 -31.41 -20.28 36.10
N ARG A 43 -30.58 -20.81 37.02
CA ARG A 43 -30.27 -20.13 38.28
C ARG A 43 -29.54 -18.82 38.09
N LEU A 44 -28.51 -18.78 37.21
CA LEU A 44 -27.74 -17.55 36.96
C LEU A 44 -28.61 -16.47 36.32
N ARG A 45 -29.54 -16.81 35.42
CA ARG A 45 -30.48 -15.87 34.79
C ARG A 45 -31.48 -15.32 35.78
N ASP A 46 -31.98 -16.14 36.65
CA ASP A 46 -32.90 -15.73 37.70
C ASP A 46 -32.25 -14.74 38.68
N LEU A 47 -30.98 -15.06 39.11
CA LEU A 47 -30.20 -14.18 39.98
C LEU A 47 -29.81 -12.87 39.28
N LYS A 48 -29.53 -12.88 37.99
CA LYS A 48 -29.36 -11.65 37.21
C LYS A 48 -30.60 -10.78 37.24
N ALA A 49 -31.78 -11.35 37.00
CA ALA A 49 -33.01 -10.62 37.00
C ALA A 49 -33.31 -10.00 38.38
N GLU A 50 -33.01 -10.74 39.47
CA GLU A 50 -33.11 -10.22 40.85
C GLU A 50 -32.13 -9.08 41.11
N LEU A 51 -30.86 -9.23 40.75
CA LEU A 51 -29.85 -8.18 40.89
C LEU A 51 -30.18 -6.91 40.08
N HIS A 52 -30.61 -7.08 38.84
CA HIS A 52 -30.95 -5.94 37.98
C HIS A 52 -32.15 -5.15 38.55
N LEU A 53 -33.10 -5.82 39.16
CA LEU A 53 -34.22 -5.16 39.81
C LEU A 53 -33.77 -4.44 41.09
N LEU A 54 -32.93 -5.09 41.93
CA LEU A 54 -32.36 -4.51 43.14
C LEU A 54 -31.56 -3.26 42.83
N THR A 55 -30.63 -3.36 41.89
CA THR A 55 -29.77 -2.22 41.51
C THR A 55 -30.59 -1.08 40.92
N ALA A 56 -31.60 -1.37 40.07
CA ALA A 56 -32.43 -0.33 39.48
C ALA A 56 -33.28 0.40 40.54
N LEU A 57 -33.79 -0.31 41.55
CA LEU A 57 -34.54 0.31 42.65
C LEU A 57 -33.63 1.18 43.54
N ALA A 58 -32.44 0.70 43.87
CA ALA A 58 -31.48 1.43 44.69
C ALA A 58 -30.93 2.67 43.95
N ASP A 59 -30.70 2.57 42.64
CA ASP A 59 -30.23 3.65 41.77
C ASP A 59 -31.32 4.72 41.58
N LEU A 60 -32.51 4.34 41.20
CA LEU A 60 -33.65 5.27 41.02
C LEU A 60 -34.13 5.91 42.33
N GLY A 61 -33.98 5.17 43.44
CA GLY A 61 -34.29 5.67 44.78
C GLY A 61 -33.17 6.53 45.40
N ALA A 62 -32.04 6.75 44.67
CA ALA A 62 -30.85 7.44 45.17
C ALA A 62 -30.33 6.87 46.52
N VAL A 63 -30.52 5.55 46.75
CA VAL A 63 -29.98 4.82 47.90
C VAL A 63 -28.53 4.43 47.63
N TRP A 64 -28.20 4.10 46.38
CA TRP A 64 -26.86 3.82 45.91
C TRP A 64 -26.37 4.91 44.94
N ASP A 65 -25.14 5.30 45.11
CA ASP A 65 -24.42 6.13 44.15
C ASP A 65 -23.95 5.32 42.92
N LEU A 66 -23.36 6.00 41.93
CA LEU A 66 -22.88 5.38 40.72
C LEU A 66 -21.91 4.23 41.01
N ASP A 67 -21.02 4.39 41.97
CA ASP A 67 -19.98 3.42 42.31
C ASP A 67 -20.55 2.16 42.92
N GLN A 68 -21.54 2.31 43.79
CA GLN A 68 -22.27 1.17 44.38
C GLN A 68 -23.07 0.39 43.33
N VAL A 69 -23.73 1.08 42.41
CA VAL A 69 -24.50 0.49 41.31
C VAL A 69 -23.58 -0.31 40.36
N THR A 70 -22.54 0.33 39.86
CA THR A 70 -21.62 -0.31 38.89
C THR A 70 -20.78 -1.39 39.56
N GLY A 71 -20.40 -1.21 40.83
CA GLY A 71 -19.73 -2.21 41.64
C GLY A 71 -20.56 -3.45 41.87
N ALA A 72 -21.86 -3.31 42.17
CA ALA A 72 -22.78 -4.42 42.33
C ALA A 72 -22.94 -5.24 41.05
N LEU A 73 -23.12 -4.58 39.92
CA LEU A 73 -23.21 -5.21 38.60
C LEU A 73 -21.93 -5.96 38.26
N THR A 74 -20.74 -5.36 38.53
CA THR A 74 -19.45 -5.96 38.23
C THR A 74 -19.17 -7.18 39.10
N ARG A 75 -19.41 -7.08 40.46
CA ARG A 75 -19.22 -8.20 41.39
C ARG A 75 -20.11 -9.41 41.03
N PHE A 76 -21.30 -9.16 40.57
CA PHE A 76 -22.17 -10.24 40.07
C PHE A 76 -21.64 -10.84 38.76
N ALA A 77 -21.13 -10.03 37.84
CA ALA A 77 -20.56 -10.54 36.62
C ALA A 77 -19.37 -11.47 36.90
N ASP A 78 -18.47 -11.07 37.81
CA ASP A 78 -17.35 -11.89 38.26
C ASP A 78 -17.82 -13.20 38.91
N ALA A 79 -18.78 -13.13 39.84
CA ALA A 79 -19.33 -14.32 40.51
C ALA A 79 -20.03 -15.28 39.52
N ALA A 80 -20.79 -14.74 38.59
CA ALA A 80 -21.47 -15.51 37.55
C ALA A 80 -20.45 -16.20 36.62
N LEU A 81 -19.37 -15.46 36.21
CA LEU A 81 -18.33 -15.99 35.37
C LEU A 81 -17.57 -17.14 36.07
N ALA A 82 -17.21 -16.97 37.33
CA ALA A 82 -16.55 -18.01 38.14
C ALA A 82 -17.41 -19.24 38.31
N ALA A 83 -18.74 -19.07 38.59
CA ALA A 83 -19.68 -20.17 38.72
C ALA A 83 -19.88 -20.89 37.37
N ALA A 84 -20.01 -20.16 36.28
CA ALA A 84 -20.16 -20.71 34.94
C ALA A 84 -18.90 -21.49 34.48
N LEU A 85 -17.72 -20.97 34.78
CA LEU A 85 -16.43 -21.67 34.53
C LEU A 85 -16.39 -23.01 35.25
N THR A 86 -16.77 -23.03 36.52
CA THR A 86 -16.78 -24.29 37.33
C THR A 86 -17.75 -25.32 36.72
N VAL A 87 -18.93 -24.90 36.26
CA VAL A 87 -19.87 -25.79 35.59
C VAL A 87 -19.32 -26.30 34.25
N ALA A 88 -18.72 -25.43 33.48
CA ALA A 88 -18.08 -25.80 32.20
C ALA A 88 -16.94 -26.81 32.41
N ALA A 89 -16.09 -26.58 33.43
CA ALA A 89 -14.97 -27.46 33.79
C ALA A 89 -15.44 -28.81 34.26
N LYS A 90 -16.53 -28.92 35.05
CA LYS A 90 -17.15 -30.20 35.44
C LYS A 90 -17.51 -31.03 34.22
N GLY A 91 -18.12 -30.42 33.21
CA GLY A 91 -18.45 -31.12 31.98
C GLY A 91 -17.24 -31.60 31.20
N GLU A 92 -16.06 -30.97 31.38
CA GLU A 92 -14.80 -31.45 30.80
C GLU A 92 -14.19 -32.63 31.58
N VAL A 93 -14.37 -32.67 32.91
CA VAL A 93 -14.01 -33.83 33.74
C VAL A 93 -14.89 -35.04 33.42
N GLU A 94 -16.22 -34.82 33.33
CA GLU A 94 -17.19 -35.86 32.96
C GLU A 94 -16.90 -36.42 31.56
N ALA A 95 -16.42 -35.61 30.67
CA ALA A 95 -16.02 -36.00 29.31
C ALA A 95 -14.62 -36.64 29.24
N GLY A 96 -13.92 -36.79 30.37
CA GLY A 96 -12.59 -37.42 30.46
C GLY A 96 -11.45 -36.61 29.83
N ARG A 97 -11.61 -35.27 29.67
CA ARG A 97 -10.58 -34.39 29.11
C ARG A 97 -9.78 -33.65 30.15
N LEU A 98 -10.38 -33.35 31.30
CA LEU A 98 -9.68 -32.95 32.52
C LEU A 98 -9.56 -34.14 33.48
N THR A 99 -8.43 -34.24 34.15
CA THR A 99 -8.19 -35.31 35.15
C THR A 99 -8.94 -35.06 36.46
N HIS A 100 -9.03 -33.79 36.88
CA HIS A 100 -9.72 -33.36 38.10
C HIS A 100 -10.00 -31.84 38.06
N LEU A 101 -10.86 -31.36 38.95
CA LEU A 101 -11.01 -29.95 39.19
C LEU A 101 -9.98 -29.46 40.20
N GLY A 102 -9.42 -28.28 39.95
CA GLY A 102 -8.62 -27.54 40.93
C GLY A 102 -9.49 -26.98 42.07
N GLU A 103 -8.83 -26.57 43.14
CA GLU A 103 -9.46 -25.98 44.33
C GLU A 103 -8.74 -24.69 44.75
N GLY A 104 -9.44 -23.88 45.55
CA GLY A 104 -8.88 -22.66 46.10
C GLY A 104 -8.63 -21.55 45.08
N PRO A 105 -7.57 -20.75 45.24
CA PRO A 105 -7.32 -19.56 44.38
C PRO A 105 -6.93 -19.90 42.94
N ASN A 106 -6.47 -21.11 42.67
CA ASN A 106 -6.13 -21.58 41.32
C ASN A 106 -7.39 -21.93 40.49
N GLY A 107 -8.55 -21.81 41.08
CA GLY A 107 -9.83 -22.01 40.40
C GLY A 107 -10.07 -23.49 39.98
N PRO A 108 -11.15 -23.72 39.19
CA PRO A 108 -11.51 -25.08 38.78
C PRO A 108 -10.60 -25.66 37.70
N VAL A 109 -9.82 -24.87 37.00
CA VAL A 109 -8.84 -25.28 35.99
C VAL A 109 -7.53 -24.51 36.23
N PRO A 110 -6.60 -25.10 36.99
CA PRO A 110 -5.29 -24.48 37.18
C PRO A 110 -4.59 -24.15 35.86
N GLY A 111 -3.97 -22.98 35.79
CA GLY A 111 -3.33 -22.47 34.58
C GLY A 111 -4.27 -21.82 33.57
N TRP A 112 -5.61 -21.87 33.73
CA TRP A 112 -6.56 -21.22 32.84
C TRP A 112 -7.28 -20.06 33.56
N PHE A 113 -7.30 -18.85 32.96
CA PHE A 113 -7.88 -17.68 33.62
C PHE A 113 -8.48 -16.67 32.67
N CYS A 114 -9.35 -15.82 33.21
CA CYS A 114 -9.96 -14.68 32.55
C CYS A 114 -9.42 -13.36 33.13
N ILE A 115 -9.08 -12.46 32.25
CA ILE A 115 -8.81 -11.06 32.55
C ILE A 115 -10.03 -10.22 32.16
N ALA A 116 -10.67 -9.57 33.13
CA ALA A 116 -11.68 -8.56 32.87
C ALA A 116 -11.04 -7.27 32.36
N MET A 117 -11.59 -6.76 31.28
CA MET A 117 -11.13 -5.56 30.59
C MET A 117 -12.24 -4.49 30.63
N GLY A 118 -11.97 -3.33 30.08
CA GLY A 118 -12.97 -2.27 29.88
C GLY A 118 -13.75 -1.89 31.16
N LYS A 119 -15.06 -1.77 31.06
CA LYS A 119 -15.91 -1.37 32.20
C LYS A 119 -15.92 -2.41 33.32
N GLN A 120 -15.88 -3.71 33.00
CA GLN A 120 -15.83 -4.78 33.99
C GLN A 120 -14.53 -4.73 34.78
N GLY A 121 -13.39 -4.57 34.10
CA GLY A 121 -12.08 -4.50 34.74
C GLY A 121 -11.93 -3.33 35.70
N ALA A 122 -12.59 -2.20 35.42
CA ALA A 122 -12.61 -0.99 36.23
C ALA A 122 -13.68 -0.97 37.33
N PHE A 123 -14.52 -1.97 37.49
CA PHE A 123 -15.71 -1.95 38.34
C PHE A 123 -16.75 -0.87 37.95
N GLU A 124 -16.84 -0.59 36.64
CA GLU A 124 -17.68 0.45 36.06
C GLU A 124 -18.77 -0.15 35.12
N LEU A 125 -19.22 -1.41 35.34
CA LEU A 125 -20.17 -2.12 34.49
C LEU A 125 -21.53 -1.47 34.48
N ASN A 126 -22.20 -1.41 33.31
CA ASN A 126 -23.56 -0.91 33.14
C ASN A 126 -24.60 -2.03 33.20
N TYR A 127 -25.90 -1.67 33.21
CA TYR A 127 -27.05 -2.61 33.22
C TYR A 127 -27.06 -3.52 31.99
N SER A 128 -26.84 -3.01 30.79
CA SER A 128 -26.89 -3.76 29.54
C SER A 128 -25.56 -3.65 28.78
N SER A 129 -24.45 -3.86 29.49
CA SER A 129 -23.12 -3.92 28.91
C SER A 129 -22.71 -5.33 28.55
N ASP A 130 -21.89 -5.48 27.53
CA ASP A 130 -21.09 -6.67 27.36
C ASP A 130 -20.02 -6.73 28.44
N ILE A 131 -19.58 -7.91 28.79
CA ILE A 131 -18.37 -8.10 29.58
C ILE A 131 -17.19 -8.31 28.63
N ASP A 132 -16.22 -7.41 28.71
CA ASP A 132 -14.98 -7.48 27.95
C ASP A 132 -14.01 -8.42 28.69
N VAL A 133 -13.70 -9.58 28.10
CA VAL A 133 -12.87 -10.61 28.73
C VAL A 133 -11.83 -11.11 27.77
N SER A 134 -10.57 -11.18 28.23
CA SER A 134 -9.49 -11.89 27.53
C SER A 134 -9.12 -13.16 28.28
N VAL A 135 -8.95 -14.27 27.56
CA VAL A 135 -8.68 -15.57 28.13
C VAL A 135 -7.26 -16.00 27.79
N PHE A 136 -6.52 -16.39 28.85
CA PHE A 136 -5.16 -16.88 28.72
C PHE A 136 -5.01 -18.21 29.47
N PHE A 137 -3.97 -18.96 29.10
CA PHE A 137 -3.67 -20.21 29.77
C PHE A 137 -2.16 -20.53 29.76
N ASP A 138 -1.73 -21.23 30.80
CA ASP A 138 -0.40 -21.83 30.88
C ASP A 138 -0.47 -23.28 30.36
N PRO A 139 0.16 -23.58 29.22
CA PRO A 139 0.12 -24.92 28.63
C PRO A 139 0.62 -26.05 29.54
N ASP A 140 1.56 -25.75 30.45
CA ASP A 140 2.22 -26.72 31.31
C ASP A 140 1.45 -26.95 32.63
N ALA A 141 0.57 -26.03 33.01
CA ALA A 141 -0.18 -26.10 34.26
C ALA A 141 -1.57 -26.76 34.13
N LEU A 142 -2.09 -26.95 32.92
CA LEU A 142 -3.40 -27.53 32.68
C LEU A 142 -3.45 -29.01 33.05
N PRO A 143 -4.41 -29.46 33.91
CA PRO A 143 -4.51 -30.87 34.34
C PRO A 143 -5.25 -31.71 33.28
N LEU A 144 -4.69 -31.81 32.09
CA LEU A 144 -5.28 -32.54 30.96
C LEU A 144 -5.12 -34.04 31.07
N ALA A 145 -6.11 -34.78 30.55
CA ALA A 145 -5.99 -36.20 30.36
C ALA A 145 -5.00 -36.52 29.20
N PRO A 146 -4.30 -37.72 29.26
CA PRO A 146 -3.39 -38.08 28.20
C PRO A 146 -4.01 -38.08 26.81
N GLY A 147 -3.32 -37.42 25.85
CA GLY A 147 -3.75 -37.33 24.46
C GLY A 147 -4.73 -36.20 24.17
N VAL A 148 -5.06 -35.37 25.15
CA VAL A 148 -5.85 -34.13 24.94
C VAL A 148 -4.93 -33.00 24.46
N GLU A 149 -5.23 -32.43 23.35
CA GLU A 149 -4.46 -31.32 22.78
C GLU A 149 -4.83 -30.00 23.50
N THR A 150 -3.79 -29.28 23.97
CA THR A 150 -3.88 -28.21 24.96
C THR A 150 -4.66 -27.00 24.43
N GLU A 151 -4.34 -26.53 23.23
CA GLU A 151 -4.98 -25.34 22.65
C GLU A 151 -6.46 -25.60 22.32
N ALA A 152 -6.74 -26.76 21.71
CA ALA A 152 -8.11 -27.14 21.39
C ALA A 152 -8.98 -27.30 22.66
N PHE A 153 -8.39 -27.75 23.77
CA PHE A 153 -9.05 -27.83 25.06
C PHE A 153 -9.38 -26.42 25.58
N ALA A 154 -8.39 -25.52 25.63
CA ALA A 154 -8.55 -24.17 26.16
C ALA A 154 -9.62 -23.39 25.38
N VAL A 155 -9.62 -23.49 24.05
CA VAL A 155 -10.63 -22.87 23.18
C VAL A 155 -12.01 -23.44 23.44
N ARG A 156 -12.16 -24.76 23.56
CA ARG A 156 -13.46 -25.42 23.85
C ARG A 156 -14.00 -25.01 25.19
N LEU A 157 -13.17 -24.95 26.23
CA LEU A 157 -13.59 -24.50 27.55
C LEU A 157 -14.09 -23.05 27.50
N THR A 158 -13.37 -22.18 26.81
CA THR A 158 -13.78 -20.80 26.58
C THR A 158 -15.13 -20.70 25.86
N GLN A 159 -15.34 -21.52 24.83
CA GLN A 159 -16.58 -21.57 24.08
C GLN A 159 -17.76 -22.00 24.99
N ARG A 160 -17.59 -23.05 25.79
CA ARG A 160 -18.61 -23.52 26.72
C ARG A 160 -18.96 -22.47 27.77
N LEU A 161 -17.96 -21.80 28.33
CA LEU A 161 -18.16 -20.68 29.24
C LEU A 161 -18.97 -19.57 28.56
N SER A 162 -18.59 -19.18 27.36
CA SER A 162 -19.27 -18.16 26.58
C SER A 162 -20.73 -18.56 26.31
N ASP A 163 -21.00 -19.80 25.87
CA ASP A 163 -22.32 -20.29 25.61
C ASP A 163 -23.20 -20.26 26.86
N LEU A 164 -22.68 -20.67 28.04
CA LEU A 164 -23.42 -20.63 29.30
C LEU A 164 -23.82 -19.18 29.67
N MET A 165 -22.95 -18.22 29.44
CA MET A 165 -23.16 -16.82 29.78
C MET A 165 -24.10 -16.10 28.80
N GLN A 166 -23.92 -16.29 27.49
CA GLN A 166 -24.59 -15.46 26.48
C GLN A 166 -25.76 -16.11 25.74
N LEU A 167 -25.90 -17.46 25.80
CA LEU A 167 -27.01 -18.13 25.11
C LEU A 167 -28.35 -17.63 25.62
N ARG A 168 -29.18 -17.16 24.69
CA ARG A 168 -30.50 -16.65 25.03
C ARG A 168 -31.54 -17.82 25.17
N THR A 169 -32.04 -18.01 26.38
CA THR A 169 -33.09 -18.99 26.73
C THR A 169 -34.41 -18.29 26.96
N ALA A 170 -35.46 -19.07 27.37
CA ALA A 170 -36.73 -18.50 27.82
C ALA A 170 -36.56 -17.55 29.03
N ASP A 171 -35.52 -17.77 29.86
CA ASP A 171 -35.23 -16.96 31.05
C ASP A 171 -34.26 -15.80 30.73
N GLY A 172 -33.93 -15.57 29.46
CA GLY A 172 -33.01 -14.53 29.02
C GLY A 172 -31.52 -15.01 28.86
N TYR A 173 -30.57 -14.15 29.14
CA TYR A 173 -29.14 -14.44 29.13
C TYR A 173 -28.47 -13.88 30.39
N VAL A 174 -27.27 -14.32 30.73
CA VAL A 174 -26.51 -13.77 31.88
C VAL A 174 -25.77 -12.51 31.46
N PHE A 175 -24.73 -12.64 30.63
CA PHE A 175 -24.02 -11.52 29.98
C PHE A 175 -23.62 -11.91 28.58
N ARG A 176 -23.56 -10.94 27.66
CA ARG A 176 -22.87 -11.09 26.41
C ARG A 176 -21.37 -11.01 26.70
N MET A 177 -20.58 -11.87 26.09
CA MET A 177 -19.10 -11.89 26.25
C MET A 177 -18.42 -11.34 25.00
N ASP A 178 -17.58 -10.32 25.19
CA ASP A 178 -16.70 -9.81 24.14
C ASP A 178 -15.26 -10.30 24.38
N LEU A 179 -14.76 -11.14 23.48
CA LEU A 179 -13.42 -11.73 23.54
C LEU A 179 -12.42 -11.02 22.61
N ARG A 180 -12.79 -9.87 22.02
CA ARG A 180 -11.99 -9.19 20.99
C ARG A 180 -10.76 -8.43 21.52
N LEU A 181 -10.64 -8.21 22.82
CA LEU A 181 -9.49 -7.53 23.43
C LEU A 181 -8.28 -8.45 23.70
N ARG A 182 -8.24 -9.64 23.08
CA ARG A 182 -7.07 -10.53 23.10
C ARG A 182 -6.03 -10.13 22.04
N PRO A 183 -4.76 -10.61 22.13
CA PRO A 183 -3.74 -10.36 21.11
C PRO A 183 -4.24 -10.72 19.71
N ASP A 184 -4.16 -9.76 18.77
CA ASP A 184 -4.57 -9.93 17.37
C ASP A 184 -5.76 -10.88 17.14
N PRO A 185 -7.01 -10.43 17.42
CA PRO A 185 -8.20 -11.30 17.34
C PRO A 185 -8.48 -11.85 15.95
N SER A 186 -7.84 -11.30 14.90
CA SER A 186 -7.99 -11.77 13.52
C SER A 186 -7.17 -13.03 13.23
N SER A 187 -6.09 -13.25 13.97
CA SER A 187 -5.17 -14.38 13.78
C SER A 187 -5.09 -15.34 14.97
N THR A 188 -5.56 -14.94 16.17
CA THR A 188 -5.50 -15.76 17.38
C THR A 188 -6.84 -16.39 17.73
N GLN A 189 -6.77 -17.53 18.41
CA GLN A 189 -7.95 -18.23 18.91
C GLN A 189 -8.53 -17.54 20.15
N ALA A 190 -9.72 -17.98 20.62
CA ALA A 190 -10.46 -17.38 21.75
C ALA A 190 -9.70 -17.47 23.10
N ALA A 191 -8.80 -18.40 23.25
CA ALA A 191 -7.87 -18.53 24.37
C ALA A 191 -6.44 -18.51 23.84
N VAL A 192 -5.54 -17.79 24.51
CA VAL A 192 -4.16 -17.56 24.05
C VAL A 192 -3.17 -18.11 25.08
N PRO A 193 -2.15 -18.90 24.66
CA PRO A 193 -1.09 -19.34 25.57
C PRO A 193 -0.32 -18.15 26.15
N ILE A 194 0.02 -18.18 27.44
CA ILE A 194 0.78 -17.10 28.10
C ILE A 194 2.08 -16.76 27.35
N PRO A 195 2.94 -17.73 26.95
CA PRO A 195 4.17 -17.39 26.25
C PRO A 195 3.94 -16.62 24.94
N ALA A 196 2.94 -17.03 24.14
CA ALA A 196 2.60 -16.35 22.89
C ALA A 196 2.02 -14.96 23.12
N ALA A 197 1.23 -14.77 24.18
CA ALA A 197 0.70 -13.47 24.56
C ALA A 197 1.81 -12.50 25.00
N LEU A 198 2.75 -12.95 25.81
CA LEU A 198 3.89 -12.14 26.27
C LEU A 198 4.79 -11.75 25.09
N GLU A 199 5.12 -12.69 24.22
CA GLU A 199 5.88 -12.43 23.00
C GLU A 199 5.18 -11.37 22.10
N TYR A 200 3.87 -11.50 21.94
CA TYR A 200 3.09 -10.53 21.19
C TYR A 200 3.14 -9.13 21.81
N TYR A 201 2.87 -8.98 23.11
CA TYR A 201 2.86 -7.68 23.79
C TYR A 201 4.24 -7.04 23.88
N GLU A 202 5.29 -7.82 23.95
CA GLU A 202 6.67 -7.32 23.97
C GLU A 202 7.08 -6.79 22.60
N ASN A 203 6.75 -7.49 21.50
CA ASN A 203 7.27 -7.19 20.16
C ASN A 203 6.30 -6.41 19.28
N VAL A 204 5.00 -6.62 19.41
CA VAL A 204 3.97 -6.13 18.46
C VAL A 204 2.90 -5.28 19.14
N GLY A 205 2.74 -5.38 20.46
CA GLY A 205 1.66 -4.75 21.23
C GLY A 205 1.48 -3.26 20.94
N GLN A 206 0.22 -2.85 20.75
CA GLN A 206 -0.18 -1.51 20.31
C GLN A 206 -0.45 -0.57 21.49
N ASN A 207 -0.36 0.74 21.29
CA ASN A 207 -0.66 1.72 22.34
C ASN A 207 -2.13 1.72 22.77
N TRP A 208 -3.07 1.39 21.89
CA TRP A 208 -4.48 1.23 22.29
C TRP A 208 -4.68 0.00 23.21
N GLU A 209 -3.90 -1.07 23.03
CA GLU A 209 -3.92 -2.24 23.93
C GLU A 209 -3.37 -1.86 25.29
N ARG A 210 -2.28 -1.05 25.36
CA ARG A 210 -1.78 -0.47 26.62
C ARG A 210 -2.89 0.29 27.34
N ALA A 211 -3.64 1.14 26.64
CA ALA A 211 -4.78 1.86 27.22
C ALA A 211 -5.86 0.91 27.73
N ALA A 212 -6.16 -0.19 27.00
CA ALA A 212 -7.13 -1.20 27.43
C ALA A 212 -6.66 -1.92 28.71
N PHE A 213 -5.37 -2.24 28.82
CA PHE A 213 -4.78 -2.91 29.99
C PHE A 213 -4.69 -2.05 31.25
N ILE A 214 -4.86 -0.72 31.16
CA ILE A 214 -5.02 0.12 32.37
C ILE A 214 -6.15 -0.41 33.25
N LYS A 215 -7.25 -0.86 32.63
CA LYS A 215 -8.44 -1.37 33.31
C LYS A 215 -8.39 -2.90 33.56
N ALA A 216 -7.32 -3.58 33.16
CA ALA A 216 -7.21 -5.05 33.26
C ALA A 216 -7.14 -5.55 34.69
N ARG A 217 -7.85 -6.65 34.97
CA ARG A 217 -7.95 -7.29 36.29
C ARG A 217 -8.26 -8.78 36.15
N ALA A 218 -7.63 -9.60 37.01
CA ALA A 218 -8.04 -11.00 37.17
C ALA A 218 -9.50 -11.09 37.65
N CYS A 219 -10.34 -11.92 37.00
CA CYS A 219 -11.77 -11.99 37.37
C CYS A 219 -12.31 -13.41 37.53
N ALA A 220 -11.73 -14.43 36.90
CA ALA A 220 -12.14 -15.84 37.06
C ALA A 220 -11.02 -16.79 36.64
N GLY A 221 -11.06 -18.03 37.12
CA GLY A 221 -10.07 -19.06 36.86
C GLY A 221 -8.91 -19.03 37.85
N ASP A 222 -7.69 -19.29 37.39
CA ASP A 222 -6.47 -19.27 38.18
C ASP A 222 -6.03 -17.81 38.45
N ILE A 223 -6.50 -17.26 39.60
CA ILE A 223 -6.23 -15.86 39.96
C ILE A 223 -4.74 -15.58 40.20
N PRO A 224 -3.97 -16.44 40.91
CA PRO A 224 -2.52 -16.26 41.05
C PRO A 224 -1.78 -16.21 39.70
N ALA A 225 -2.11 -17.11 38.78
CA ALA A 225 -1.50 -17.12 37.44
C ALA A 225 -1.88 -15.85 36.64
N ALA A 226 -3.13 -15.39 36.74
CA ALA A 226 -3.59 -14.16 36.13
C ALA A 226 -2.87 -12.92 36.68
N GLU A 227 -2.66 -12.85 37.98
CA GLU A 227 -1.93 -11.75 38.63
C GLU A 227 -0.44 -11.76 38.27
N ALA A 228 0.19 -12.94 38.19
CA ALA A 228 1.56 -13.08 37.71
C ALA A 228 1.70 -12.59 36.26
N PHE A 229 0.79 -13.02 35.38
CA PHE A 229 0.75 -12.55 33.97
C PHE A 229 0.59 -11.02 33.87
N LEU A 230 -0.31 -10.43 34.63
CA LEU A 230 -0.49 -8.98 34.67
C LEU A 230 0.74 -8.24 35.23
N ALA A 231 1.47 -8.85 36.17
CA ALA A 231 2.72 -8.29 36.67
C ALA A 231 3.82 -8.29 35.62
N GLU A 232 3.93 -9.36 34.83
CA GLU A 232 4.87 -9.44 33.71
C GLU A 232 4.54 -8.43 32.59
N LEU A 233 3.26 -8.12 32.37
CA LEU A 233 2.84 -7.09 31.41
C LEU A 233 3.03 -5.64 31.88
N GLN A 234 3.36 -5.40 33.12
CA GLN A 234 3.54 -4.03 33.64
C GLN A 234 4.53 -3.17 32.84
N PRO A 235 5.70 -3.68 32.37
CA PRO A 235 6.63 -2.90 31.54
C PRO A 235 6.03 -2.50 30.20
N PHE A 236 5.17 -3.33 29.62
CA PHE A 236 4.44 -3.02 28.39
C PHE A 236 3.43 -1.88 28.64
N VAL A 237 2.62 -1.99 29.68
CA VAL A 237 1.56 -0.99 29.99
C VAL A 237 2.17 0.33 30.47
N TRP A 238 3.13 0.28 31.38
CA TRP A 238 3.67 1.43 32.13
C TRP A 238 5.14 1.71 31.79
N ARG A 239 5.38 2.25 30.59
CA ARG A 239 6.74 2.61 30.15
C ARG A 239 7.29 3.78 30.95
N LYS A 240 8.51 3.65 31.48
CA LYS A 240 9.19 4.71 32.25
C LYS A 240 9.64 5.89 31.38
N ASN A 241 10.03 5.62 30.16
CA ASN A 241 10.45 6.61 29.17
C ASN A 241 9.47 6.56 27.99
N LEU A 242 8.67 7.61 27.88
CA LEU A 242 7.88 7.86 26.67
C LEU A 242 8.76 8.70 25.76
N ASP A 243 9.04 8.20 24.57
CA ASP A 243 9.60 9.00 23.50
C ASP A 243 8.50 9.87 22.85
N PHE A 244 8.91 10.81 22.01
CA PHE A 244 7.98 11.69 21.28
C PHE A 244 6.99 10.88 20.40
N ALA A 245 7.37 9.68 19.97
CA ALA A 245 6.56 8.81 19.17
C ALA A 245 5.34 8.27 19.93
N SER A 246 5.52 7.85 21.17
CA SER A 246 4.42 7.37 22.04
C SER A 246 3.39 8.48 22.31
N ILE A 247 3.82 9.74 22.41
CA ILE A 247 2.90 10.88 22.55
C ILE A 247 2.14 11.12 21.25
N ALA A 248 2.80 11.03 20.10
CA ALA A 248 2.18 11.17 18.78
C ALA A 248 1.16 10.06 18.50
N ASP A 249 1.40 8.83 18.99
CA ASP A 249 0.47 7.71 18.88
C ASP A 249 -0.78 7.90 19.75
N ILE A 250 -0.63 8.45 20.95
CA ILE A 250 -1.75 8.85 21.81
C ILE A 250 -2.59 9.94 21.10
N HIS A 251 -1.94 10.89 20.44
CA HIS A 251 -2.60 11.86 19.57
C HIS A 251 -3.26 11.21 18.34
N SER A 252 -2.68 10.14 17.82
CA SER A 252 -3.26 9.37 16.71
C SER A 252 -4.54 8.62 17.11
N ILE A 253 -4.57 8.00 18.29
CA ILE A 253 -5.78 7.37 18.85
C ILE A 253 -6.88 8.42 19.05
N LYS A 254 -6.55 9.62 19.56
CA LYS A 254 -7.47 10.77 19.62
C LYS A 254 -8.05 11.10 18.25
N ARG A 255 -7.17 11.29 17.26
CA ARG A 255 -7.57 11.66 15.89
C ARG A 255 -8.52 10.62 15.28
N GLN A 256 -8.28 9.35 15.53
CA GLN A 256 -9.13 8.24 15.08
C GLN A 256 -10.50 8.26 15.76
N ILE A 257 -10.57 8.60 17.05
CA ILE A 257 -11.83 8.75 17.80
C ILE A 257 -12.62 9.98 17.31
N HIS A 258 -11.93 11.07 16.98
CA HIS A 258 -12.55 12.31 16.49
C HIS A 258 -12.92 12.29 15.01
N ALA A 259 -12.29 11.46 14.19
CA ALA A 259 -12.61 11.35 12.76
C ALA A 259 -14.07 10.94 12.48
N HIS A 260 -14.76 10.36 13.47
CA HIS A 260 -16.21 10.09 13.43
C HIS A 260 -17.09 11.33 13.56
N LYS A 261 -16.51 12.54 13.76
CA LYS A 261 -17.23 13.71 14.26
C LYS A 261 -17.15 14.95 13.36
N VAL A 262 -17.27 14.78 12.04
CA VAL A 262 -17.41 15.93 11.14
C VAL A 262 -18.84 16.48 11.26
N ASP A 263 -18.97 17.70 11.84
CA ASP A 263 -20.15 18.59 11.81
C ASP A 263 -21.44 18.21 12.57
N GLU A 264 -21.41 17.54 13.72
CA GLU A 264 -22.60 17.50 14.58
C GLU A 264 -22.65 18.67 15.55
N ARG A 265 -23.65 19.52 15.42
CA ARG A 265 -24.01 20.50 16.46
C ARG A 265 -24.31 19.74 17.73
N VAL A 266 -23.52 19.95 18.79
CA VAL A 266 -23.73 19.34 20.11
C VAL A 266 -25.17 19.60 20.60
N SER A 267 -26.00 18.58 20.60
CA SER A 267 -27.42 18.61 20.95
C SER A 267 -27.77 17.36 21.75
N ALA A 268 -28.67 17.44 22.69
CA ALA A 268 -29.16 16.29 23.44
C ALA A 268 -29.99 15.32 22.62
N LYS A 269 -30.64 15.78 21.55
CA LYS A 269 -31.52 14.96 20.71
C LYS A 269 -30.74 13.95 19.88
N GLY A 270 -30.93 12.66 20.13
CA GLY A 270 -30.30 11.57 19.40
C GLY A 270 -28.78 11.42 19.66
N VAL A 271 -28.21 12.16 20.62
CA VAL A 271 -26.78 12.12 20.91
C VAL A 271 -26.36 10.77 21.46
N ASP A 272 -25.19 10.30 21.02
CA ASP A 272 -24.51 9.17 21.64
C ASP A 272 -23.75 9.65 22.88
N LEU A 273 -24.20 9.26 24.07
CA LEU A 273 -23.62 9.69 25.35
C LEU A 273 -22.21 9.15 25.57
N LYS A 274 -21.86 8.05 24.94
CA LYS A 274 -20.54 7.42 25.06
C LYS A 274 -19.58 7.94 23.99
N LEU A 275 -19.98 7.84 22.72
CA LEU A 275 -19.12 8.12 21.58
C LEU A 275 -19.31 9.53 20.99
N GLY A 276 -20.39 10.22 21.31
CA GLY A 276 -20.68 11.59 20.86
C GLY A 276 -19.67 12.61 21.35
N THR A 277 -19.67 13.81 20.74
CA THR A 277 -18.78 14.92 21.14
C THR A 277 -19.05 15.36 22.57
N GLY A 278 -18.05 15.35 23.45
CA GLY A 278 -18.18 15.61 24.88
C GLY A 278 -18.73 14.41 25.66
N GLY A 279 -18.76 13.21 25.09
CA GLY A 279 -19.28 12.00 25.71
C GLY A 279 -18.34 11.36 26.73
N ILE A 280 -18.82 10.28 27.37
CA ILE A 280 -18.12 9.53 28.42
C ILE A 280 -16.71 9.12 27.97
N ARG A 281 -16.56 8.68 26.71
CA ARG A 281 -15.28 8.23 26.19
C ARG A 281 -14.22 9.34 26.14
N GLU A 282 -14.60 10.60 25.95
CA GLU A 282 -13.66 11.71 26.02
C GLU A 282 -13.11 11.92 27.44
N ILE A 283 -13.94 11.72 28.46
CA ILE A 283 -13.50 11.80 29.88
C ILE A 283 -12.56 10.62 30.18
N GLU A 284 -12.96 9.40 29.86
CA GLU A 284 -12.12 8.21 30.05
C GLU A 284 -10.77 8.38 29.35
N PHE A 285 -10.79 8.87 28.11
CA PHE A 285 -9.56 9.06 27.33
C PHE A 285 -8.69 10.20 27.85
N TYR A 286 -9.30 11.27 28.35
CA TYR A 286 -8.59 12.35 29.04
C TYR A 286 -7.75 11.81 30.22
N VAL A 287 -8.33 10.93 31.01
CA VAL A 287 -7.68 10.32 32.17
C VAL A 287 -6.62 9.30 31.72
N GLN A 288 -6.98 8.35 30.86
CA GLN A 288 -6.11 7.26 30.43
C GLN A 288 -4.86 7.76 29.69
N THR A 289 -5.01 8.82 28.89
CA THR A 289 -3.86 9.45 28.20
C THR A 289 -2.83 9.94 29.20
N GLN A 290 -3.26 10.65 30.23
CA GLN A 290 -2.35 11.14 31.28
C GLN A 290 -1.77 10.00 32.11
N GLN A 291 -2.55 8.96 32.39
CA GLN A 291 -2.04 7.76 33.06
C GLN A 291 -0.94 7.08 32.24
N LEU A 292 -1.10 6.93 30.94
CA LEU A 292 -0.08 6.35 30.05
C LEU A 292 1.19 7.19 30.03
N ILE A 293 1.06 8.51 30.05
CA ILE A 293 2.20 9.44 30.03
C ILE A 293 2.97 9.43 31.37
N LEU A 294 2.26 9.42 32.47
CA LEU A 294 2.81 9.71 33.79
C LEU A 294 2.95 8.47 34.69
N GLY A 295 2.08 7.46 34.48
CA GLY A 295 1.97 6.27 35.33
C GLY A 295 3.20 5.37 35.32
N GLY A 296 4.05 5.44 34.26
CA GLY A 296 5.32 4.72 34.24
C GLY A 296 6.30 5.20 35.33
N ARG A 297 6.28 6.50 35.65
CA ARG A 297 7.13 7.13 36.66
C ARG A 297 6.44 7.24 38.02
N ASN A 298 5.12 7.36 38.05
CA ASN A 298 4.34 7.50 39.29
C ASN A 298 3.28 6.38 39.39
N PRO A 299 3.54 5.29 40.17
CA PRO A 299 2.59 4.19 40.34
C PRO A 299 1.26 4.62 41.02
N ALA A 300 1.21 5.71 41.77
CA ALA A 300 -0.02 6.18 42.40
C ALA A 300 -1.10 6.59 41.38
N LEU A 301 -0.70 6.85 40.12
CA LEU A 301 -1.61 7.24 39.05
C LEU A 301 -2.24 6.03 38.29
N ARG A 302 -1.96 4.78 38.71
CA ARG A 302 -2.36 3.55 37.99
C ARG A 302 -3.71 3.01 38.42
N SER A 303 -4.64 3.85 38.94
CA SER A 303 -5.98 3.38 39.26
C SER A 303 -6.75 2.91 38.02
N ARG A 304 -7.48 1.80 38.14
CA ARG A 304 -8.33 1.26 37.06
C ARG A 304 -9.63 2.06 36.89
N ARG A 305 -10.11 2.70 37.98
CA ARG A 305 -11.35 3.45 38.01
C ARG A 305 -11.12 4.88 37.49
N THR A 306 -11.99 5.34 36.64
CA THR A 306 -11.86 6.65 35.98
C THR A 306 -11.86 7.80 36.98
N LEU A 307 -12.75 7.79 37.96
CA LEU A 307 -12.84 8.88 38.96
C LEU A 307 -11.65 8.88 39.93
N ASP A 308 -11.22 7.71 40.40
CA ASP A 308 -10.05 7.57 41.27
C ASP A 308 -8.77 8.02 40.56
N ALA A 309 -8.61 7.65 39.28
CA ALA A 309 -7.47 8.08 38.49
C ALA A 309 -7.45 9.60 38.27
N LEU A 310 -8.62 10.19 38.03
CA LEU A 310 -8.78 11.64 37.89
C LEU A 310 -8.42 12.38 39.18
N ALA A 311 -8.84 11.87 40.34
CA ALA A 311 -8.47 12.37 41.66
C ALA A 311 -6.97 12.27 41.89
N ALA A 312 -6.35 11.10 41.63
CA ALA A 312 -4.91 10.90 41.81
C ALA A 312 -4.06 11.84 40.90
N LEU A 313 -4.51 12.07 39.65
CA LEU A 313 -3.88 13.05 38.75
C LEU A 313 -3.95 14.47 39.30
N THR A 314 -5.05 14.81 39.97
CA THR A 314 -5.23 16.12 40.60
C THR A 314 -4.34 16.28 41.81
N GLU A 315 -4.25 15.26 42.69
CA GLU A 315 -3.36 15.25 43.87
C GLU A 315 -1.89 15.35 43.45
N ALA A 316 -1.54 14.74 42.33
CA ALA A 316 -0.18 14.83 41.75
C ALA A 316 0.08 16.18 41.02
N GLY A 317 -0.89 17.09 40.95
CA GLY A 317 -0.75 18.41 40.34
C GLY A 317 -0.79 18.43 38.79
N HIS A 318 -1.21 17.32 38.16
CA HIS A 318 -1.31 17.21 36.67
C HIS A 318 -2.63 17.70 36.12
N VAL A 319 -3.68 17.71 36.93
CA VAL A 319 -5.03 18.20 36.58
C VAL A 319 -5.43 19.29 37.57
N ALA A 320 -5.96 20.41 37.08
CA ALA A 320 -6.44 21.48 37.94
C ALA A 320 -7.67 21.00 38.73
N PRO A 321 -7.81 21.37 40.02
CA PRO A 321 -8.94 20.96 40.87
C PRO A 321 -10.31 21.29 40.26
N GLN A 322 -10.44 22.42 39.61
CA GLN A 322 -11.68 22.82 38.91
C GLN A 322 -12.00 21.89 37.74
N THR A 323 -11.01 21.55 36.90
CA THR A 323 -11.17 20.62 35.78
C THR A 323 -11.55 19.22 36.28
N CYS A 324 -10.95 18.77 37.40
CA CYS A 324 -11.30 17.52 38.08
C CYS A 324 -12.79 17.49 38.47
N ALA A 325 -13.23 18.51 39.18
CA ALA A 325 -14.62 18.61 39.64
C ALA A 325 -15.63 18.62 38.47
N GLU A 326 -15.33 19.40 37.43
CA GLU A 326 -16.20 19.49 36.26
C GLU A 326 -16.27 18.18 35.48
N LEU A 327 -15.14 17.49 35.26
CA LEU A 327 -15.13 16.20 34.56
C LEU A 327 -15.74 15.07 35.40
N ALA A 328 -15.54 15.06 36.72
CA ALA A 328 -16.14 14.08 37.63
C ALA A 328 -17.66 14.23 37.67
N GLU A 329 -18.19 15.45 37.81
CA GLU A 329 -19.64 15.73 37.77
C GLU A 329 -20.22 15.33 36.40
N ALA A 330 -19.53 15.67 35.31
CA ALA A 330 -19.95 15.31 33.97
C ALA A 330 -19.97 13.78 33.76
N TYR A 331 -18.95 13.07 34.25
CA TYR A 331 -18.88 11.61 34.17
C TYR A 331 -20.05 10.96 34.89
N VAL A 332 -20.30 11.29 36.15
CA VAL A 332 -21.39 10.76 36.93
C VAL A 332 -22.73 11.03 36.22
N ARG A 333 -22.95 12.27 35.82
CA ARG A 333 -24.21 12.66 35.14
C ARG A 333 -24.46 11.91 33.84
N LEU A 334 -23.44 11.78 32.97
CA LEU A 334 -23.57 11.06 31.71
C LEU A 334 -23.78 9.56 31.92
N ARG A 335 -23.14 8.97 32.94
CA ARG A 335 -23.30 7.57 33.31
C ARG A 335 -24.70 7.29 33.87
N ASP A 336 -25.22 8.16 34.72
CA ASP A 336 -26.59 8.06 35.25
C ASP A 336 -27.62 8.10 34.10
N VAL A 337 -27.46 9.04 33.16
CA VAL A 337 -28.35 9.09 32.00
C VAL A 337 -28.18 7.87 31.08
N GLU A 338 -26.97 7.37 30.88
CA GLU A 338 -26.73 6.11 30.16
C GLU A 338 -27.47 4.94 30.80
N HIS A 339 -27.46 4.83 32.14
CA HIS A 339 -28.23 3.83 32.90
C HIS A 339 -29.74 3.98 32.65
N ARG A 340 -30.29 5.22 32.69
CA ARG A 340 -31.72 5.44 32.44
C ARG A 340 -32.14 5.04 31.03
N VAL A 341 -31.30 5.29 30.04
CA VAL A 341 -31.55 4.86 28.64
C VAL A 341 -31.57 3.34 28.55
N GLN A 342 -30.62 2.63 29.17
CA GLN A 342 -30.57 1.17 29.16
C GLN A 342 -31.73 0.51 29.93
N MET A 343 -32.21 1.13 31.01
CA MET A 343 -33.35 0.62 31.78
C MET A 343 -34.68 0.64 30.99
N LEU A 344 -34.80 1.47 29.95
CA LEU A 344 -36.04 1.57 29.17
C LEU A 344 -36.39 0.31 28.41
N ALA A 345 -35.40 -0.33 27.78
CA ALA A 345 -35.60 -1.44 26.86
C ALA A 345 -34.69 -2.65 27.09
N ASP A 346 -33.75 -2.61 28.05
CA ASP A 346 -32.67 -3.59 28.26
C ASP A 346 -31.87 -3.82 26.98
N GLU A 347 -31.56 -2.71 26.30
CA GLU A 347 -30.77 -2.70 25.07
C GLU A 347 -29.37 -2.10 25.33
N GLN A 348 -28.39 -2.61 24.60
CA GLN A 348 -27.04 -2.05 24.62
C GLN A 348 -27.01 -0.77 23.76
N THR A 349 -27.61 0.28 24.26
CA THR A 349 -27.66 1.57 23.61
C THR A 349 -27.06 2.65 24.50
N HIS A 350 -26.37 3.59 23.83
CA HIS A 350 -25.77 4.79 24.44
C HIS A 350 -26.41 6.05 23.87
N LYS A 351 -27.43 5.90 22.98
CA LYS A 351 -28.05 7.04 22.28
C LYS A 351 -29.30 7.50 23.04
N LEU A 352 -29.33 8.81 23.33
CA LEU A 352 -30.55 9.43 23.76
C LEU A 352 -31.62 9.34 22.66
N PRO A 353 -32.88 8.98 23.00
CA PRO A 353 -33.93 8.90 22.00
C PRO A 353 -34.11 10.20 21.21
N GLU A 354 -34.39 10.10 19.93
CA GLU A 354 -34.76 11.26 19.09
C GLU A 354 -36.18 11.75 19.39
N ALA A 355 -37.09 10.80 19.67
CA ALA A 355 -38.48 11.10 19.97
C ALA A 355 -38.61 11.76 21.33
N ASP A 356 -39.31 12.91 21.38
CA ASP A 356 -39.53 13.67 22.59
C ASP A 356 -40.26 12.87 23.68
N ALA A 357 -41.19 11.96 23.31
CA ALA A 357 -41.93 11.12 24.26
C ALA A 357 -41.00 10.20 25.06
N ASP A 358 -40.04 9.55 24.38
CA ASP A 358 -39.12 8.62 25.03
C ASP A 358 -38.02 9.39 25.79
N ARG A 359 -37.57 10.54 25.26
CA ARG A 359 -36.65 11.42 25.98
C ARG A 359 -37.24 12.01 27.24
N LYS A 360 -38.57 12.29 27.26
CA LYS A 360 -39.30 12.67 28.48
C LYS A 360 -39.29 11.57 29.54
N ARG A 361 -39.34 10.29 29.14
CA ARG A 361 -39.23 9.18 30.08
C ARG A 361 -37.83 9.12 30.71
N VAL A 362 -36.78 9.30 29.89
CA VAL A 362 -35.41 9.36 30.41
C VAL A 362 -35.24 10.53 31.37
N ALA A 363 -35.76 11.72 31.02
CA ALA A 363 -35.73 12.91 31.86
C ALA A 363 -36.42 12.70 33.21
N ALA A 364 -37.63 12.10 33.20
CA ALA A 364 -38.39 11.77 34.42
C ALA A 364 -37.63 10.76 35.30
N LEU A 365 -37.06 9.71 34.75
CA LEU A 365 -36.20 8.75 35.46
C LEU A 365 -34.91 9.40 36.01
N SER A 366 -34.48 10.52 35.45
CA SER A 366 -33.33 11.30 35.90
C SER A 366 -33.71 12.45 36.85
N GLY A 367 -34.99 12.54 37.27
CA GLY A 367 -35.49 13.57 38.19
C GLY A 367 -35.68 14.95 37.56
N PHE A 368 -35.81 15.04 36.24
CA PHE A 368 -35.95 16.33 35.55
C PHE A 368 -37.33 16.52 34.92
N GLU A 369 -37.98 17.61 35.28
CA GLU A 369 -39.15 18.20 34.59
C GLU A 369 -38.94 19.72 34.51
N PRO A 370 -39.12 20.36 33.37
CA PRO A 370 -39.53 19.89 32.03
C PRO A 370 -38.36 19.37 31.15
N LEU A 371 -38.69 18.68 30.06
CA LEU A 371 -37.71 18.12 29.09
C LEU A 371 -36.66 19.15 28.61
N ARG A 372 -37.04 20.42 28.40
CA ARG A 372 -36.13 21.50 28.02
C ARG A 372 -34.95 21.69 29.01
N GLN A 373 -35.21 21.52 30.30
CA GLN A 373 -34.18 21.65 31.33
C GLN A 373 -33.20 20.49 31.28
N PHE A 374 -33.69 19.28 31.06
CA PHE A 374 -32.90 18.08 30.85
C PHE A 374 -31.99 18.21 29.60
N ASP A 375 -32.60 18.55 28.44
CA ASP A 375 -31.88 18.70 27.18
C ASP A 375 -30.80 19.80 27.26
N ALA A 376 -31.12 20.94 27.88
CA ALA A 376 -30.14 22.03 28.10
C ALA A 376 -29.00 21.62 29.03
N GLY A 377 -29.34 20.84 30.08
CA GLY A 377 -28.34 20.31 31.01
C GLY A 377 -27.34 19.36 30.32
N ILE A 378 -27.85 18.37 29.57
CA ILE A 378 -27.03 17.43 28.83
C ILE A 378 -26.15 18.16 27.79
N THR A 379 -26.74 19.09 27.03
CA THR A 379 -25.99 19.88 26.04
C THR A 379 -24.86 20.68 26.69
N ARG A 380 -25.07 21.23 27.88
CA ARG A 380 -24.06 21.99 28.63
C ARG A 380 -22.93 21.05 29.10
N THR A 381 -23.30 19.89 29.65
CA THR A 381 -22.32 18.88 30.08
C THR A 381 -21.43 18.44 28.93
N LEU A 382 -22.01 18.09 27.78
CA LEU A 382 -21.26 17.67 26.61
C LEU A 382 -20.32 18.76 26.09
N LYS A 383 -20.76 20.01 26.05
CA LYS A 383 -19.91 21.16 25.66
C LYS A 383 -18.77 21.39 26.64
N GLY A 384 -19.03 21.26 27.96
CA GLY A 384 -18.01 21.40 28.98
C GLY A 384 -16.92 20.34 28.85
N VAL A 385 -17.30 19.09 28.71
CA VAL A 385 -16.34 17.98 28.50
C VAL A 385 -15.49 18.20 27.24
N ASN A 386 -16.12 18.54 26.12
CA ASN A 386 -15.41 18.77 24.88
C ASN A 386 -14.41 19.93 24.96
N ALA A 387 -14.75 20.99 25.70
CA ALA A 387 -13.83 22.12 25.95
C ALA A 387 -12.60 21.66 26.74
N ARG A 388 -12.80 20.94 27.88
CA ARG A 388 -11.70 20.45 28.72
C ARG A 388 -10.83 19.40 27.99
N TYR A 389 -11.46 18.55 27.21
CA TYR A 389 -10.77 17.59 26.37
C TYR A 389 -9.89 18.27 25.29
N GLY A 390 -10.40 19.37 24.70
CA GLY A 390 -9.67 20.18 23.73
C GLY A 390 -8.41 20.85 24.30
N GLU A 391 -8.43 21.22 25.58
CA GLU A 391 -7.28 21.85 26.27
C GLU A 391 -6.05 20.93 26.39
N LEU A 392 -6.25 19.62 26.47
CA LEU A 392 -5.14 18.64 26.49
C LEU A 392 -4.36 18.57 25.18
N PHE A 393 -4.95 19.04 24.08
CA PHE A 393 -4.42 18.84 22.76
C PHE A 393 -4.49 20.13 21.94
N PRO A 394 -3.48 21.02 22.03
CA PRO A 394 -3.38 22.18 21.15
C PRO A 394 -3.44 21.77 19.69
N SER A 395 -4.13 22.56 18.87
CA SER A 395 -4.50 22.27 17.49
C SER A 395 -3.36 21.75 16.61
N GLU A 396 -3.44 20.49 16.21
CA GLU A 396 -2.66 19.90 15.11
C GLU A 396 -3.61 19.57 13.95
N GLU A 397 -3.05 19.48 12.73
CA GLU A 397 -3.78 19.21 11.49
C GLU A 397 -4.70 17.98 11.61
N PRO A 398 -5.96 18.05 11.16
CA PRO A 398 -6.89 16.93 11.24
C PRO A 398 -6.49 15.79 10.29
N LEU A 399 -6.55 14.55 10.78
CA LEU A 399 -6.48 13.33 9.93
C LEU A 399 -7.76 13.08 9.10
N SER A 400 -8.74 13.97 9.17
CA SER A 400 -9.86 13.92 8.25
C SER A 400 -9.37 14.34 6.88
N SER A 401 -9.39 13.42 5.92
CA SER A 401 -9.26 13.77 4.53
C SER A 401 -10.42 14.67 4.12
N ARG A 402 -10.22 15.51 3.10
CA ARG A 402 -11.32 16.29 2.50
C ARG A 402 -12.52 15.41 2.05
N PHE A 403 -12.37 14.10 2.07
CA PHE A 403 -13.38 13.11 1.70
C PHE A 403 -14.11 12.50 2.90
N GLY A 404 -13.64 12.71 4.13
CA GLY A 404 -14.24 12.19 5.36
C GLY A 404 -13.28 11.42 6.26
N SER A 405 -13.84 10.62 7.18
CA SER A 405 -13.08 9.85 8.17
C SER A 405 -12.31 8.69 7.54
N LEU A 406 -11.07 8.47 7.98
CA LEU A 406 -10.20 7.35 7.61
C LEU A 406 -9.68 6.69 8.90
N VAL A 407 -10.44 5.75 9.43
CA VAL A 407 -10.14 5.02 10.67
C VAL A 407 -9.85 3.56 10.33
N PHE A 408 -8.65 3.10 10.64
CA PHE A 408 -8.19 1.74 10.37
C PHE A 408 -7.86 0.95 11.64
N THR A 409 -8.30 1.44 12.80
CA THR A 409 -8.13 0.77 14.10
C THR A 409 -9.35 -0.04 14.47
N GLY A 410 -9.14 -1.20 15.09
CA GLY A 410 -10.18 -2.12 15.49
C GLY A 410 -10.27 -3.37 14.60
N VAL A 411 -11.06 -4.32 15.05
CA VAL A 411 -11.22 -5.64 14.39
C VAL A 411 -12.22 -5.60 13.24
N GLU A 412 -13.16 -4.67 13.28
CA GLU A 412 -14.23 -4.53 12.29
C GLU A 412 -14.02 -3.31 11.40
N ASP A 413 -14.58 -3.38 10.20
CA ASP A 413 -14.57 -2.24 9.28
C ASP A 413 -15.45 -1.11 9.83
N ASP A 414 -14.86 0.06 9.92
CA ASP A 414 -15.63 1.28 10.25
C ASP A 414 -16.52 1.69 9.06
N PRO A 415 -17.86 1.76 9.24
CA PRO A 415 -18.76 2.10 8.15
C PRO A 415 -18.48 3.49 7.52
N ALA A 416 -18.01 4.46 8.31
CA ALA A 416 -17.68 5.79 7.81
C ALA A 416 -16.43 5.76 6.93
N THR A 417 -15.42 4.97 7.31
CA THR A 417 -14.22 4.73 6.51
C THR A 417 -14.55 4.02 5.20
N GLN A 418 -15.40 2.97 5.24
CA GLN A 418 -15.86 2.30 4.03
C GLN A 418 -16.57 3.26 3.06
N ALA A 419 -17.47 4.11 3.59
CA ALA A 419 -18.15 5.12 2.80
C ALA A 419 -17.16 6.17 2.23
N THR A 420 -16.12 6.53 2.99
CA THR A 420 -15.08 7.47 2.55
C THR A 420 -14.24 6.87 1.41
N LEU A 421 -13.76 5.64 1.56
CA LEU A 421 -13.02 4.94 0.50
C LEU A 421 -13.84 4.80 -0.78
N LYS A 422 -15.14 4.50 -0.64
CA LYS A 422 -16.05 4.45 -1.78
C LYS A 422 -16.19 5.82 -2.48
N ARG A 423 -16.30 6.92 -1.71
CA ARG A 423 -16.29 8.29 -2.27
C ARG A 423 -14.97 8.65 -2.95
N MET A 424 -13.85 8.11 -2.46
CA MET A 424 -12.53 8.25 -3.09
C MET A 424 -12.39 7.44 -4.37
N GLY A 425 -13.38 6.62 -4.75
CA GLY A 425 -13.42 5.85 -5.98
C GLY A 425 -12.82 4.45 -5.90
N PHE A 426 -12.53 3.94 -4.70
CA PHE A 426 -12.09 2.56 -4.53
C PHE A 426 -13.24 1.59 -4.80
N SER A 427 -12.98 0.59 -5.65
CA SER A 427 -13.98 -0.44 -6.00
C SER A 427 -14.19 -1.47 -4.89
N SER A 428 -13.15 -1.72 -4.09
CA SER A 428 -13.11 -2.69 -3.00
C SER A 428 -12.65 -2.05 -1.67
N PRO A 429 -13.47 -1.17 -1.04
CA PRO A 429 -13.10 -0.48 0.19
C PRO A 429 -12.69 -1.43 1.33
N HIS A 430 -13.35 -2.58 1.46
CA HIS A 430 -13.02 -3.61 2.46
C HIS A 430 -11.58 -4.14 2.29
N SER A 431 -11.17 -4.47 1.07
CA SER A 431 -9.81 -4.96 0.80
C SER A 431 -8.75 -3.93 1.15
N VAL A 432 -8.99 -2.65 0.79
CA VAL A 432 -8.09 -1.54 1.12
C VAL A 432 -7.98 -1.37 2.64
N ALA A 433 -9.11 -1.35 3.35
CA ALA A 433 -9.12 -1.20 4.81
C ALA A 433 -8.42 -2.37 5.51
N THR A 434 -8.64 -3.60 5.06
CA THR A 434 -7.98 -4.80 5.60
C THR A 434 -6.48 -4.76 5.39
N THR A 435 -6.01 -4.36 4.20
CA THR A 435 -4.58 -4.23 3.90
C THR A 435 -3.92 -3.18 4.81
N ILE A 436 -4.51 -1.98 4.93
CA ILE A 436 -3.97 -0.92 5.77
C ILE A 436 -3.97 -1.34 7.24
N ARG A 437 -5.01 -2.02 7.70
CA ARG A 437 -5.11 -2.56 9.06
C ARG A 437 -3.99 -3.57 9.34
N SER A 438 -3.75 -4.51 8.41
CA SER A 438 -2.66 -5.48 8.55
C SER A 438 -1.29 -4.80 8.69
N TRP A 439 -1.07 -3.69 7.99
CA TRP A 439 0.15 -2.90 8.13
C TRP A 439 0.25 -2.18 9.47
N HIS A 440 -0.87 -1.67 10.01
CA HIS A 440 -0.90 -1.11 11.38
C HIS A 440 -0.61 -2.17 12.45
N HIS A 441 -0.94 -3.44 12.21
CA HIS A 441 -0.59 -4.55 13.09
C HIS A 441 0.87 -5.04 12.93
N GLY A 442 1.64 -4.42 12.03
CA GLY A 442 3.06 -4.76 11.88
C GLY A 442 3.34 -6.04 11.08
N HIS A 443 2.37 -6.53 10.29
CA HIS A 443 2.50 -7.78 9.53
C HIS A 443 3.45 -7.69 8.32
N ILE A 444 4.04 -6.52 8.07
CA ILE A 444 5.06 -6.33 7.04
C ILE A 444 6.32 -5.71 7.66
N PRO A 445 7.52 -6.01 7.12
CA PRO A 445 8.77 -5.50 7.69
C PRO A 445 8.82 -3.96 7.77
N ALA A 446 8.20 -3.26 6.82
CA ALA A 446 8.16 -1.80 6.78
C ALA A 446 7.47 -1.17 7.99
N THR A 447 6.56 -1.88 8.67
CA THR A 447 5.79 -1.42 9.82
C THR A 447 6.00 -2.29 11.07
N ALA A 448 6.96 -3.22 11.05
CA ALA A 448 7.24 -4.09 12.18
C ALA A 448 7.65 -3.31 13.44
N THR A 449 8.36 -2.20 13.29
CA THR A 449 8.79 -1.35 14.41
C THR A 449 7.72 -0.32 14.78
N GLU A 450 7.70 0.12 16.04
CA GLU A 450 6.81 1.19 16.53
C GLU A 450 6.95 2.47 15.70
N ARG A 451 8.20 2.87 15.41
CA ARG A 451 8.48 4.04 14.57
C ARG A 451 7.96 3.88 13.14
N GLY A 452 8.07 2.68 12.57
CA GLY A 452 7.51 2.38 11.24
C GLY A 452 5.99 2.53 11.21
N ARG A 453 5.29 2.07 12.26
CA ARG A 453 3.83 2.22 12.38
C ARG A 453 3.38 3.67 12.55
N GLU A 454 4.11 4.44 13.39
CA GLU A 454 3.83 5.88 13.56
C GLU A 454 3.90 6.64 12.24
N LEU A 455 5.00 6.46 11.51
CA LEU A 455 5.18 7.12 10.20
C LEU A 455 4.11 6.66 9.21
N PHE A 456 3.76 5.37 9.22
CA PHE A 456 2.72 4.83 8.36
C PHE A 456 1.33 5.42 8.67
N THR A 457 1.00 5.63 9.95
CA THR A 457 -0.26 6.28 10.35
C THR A 457 -0.41 7.67 9.73
N ARG A 458 0.70 8.40 9.60
CA ARG A 458 0.72 9.71 8.94
C ARG A 458 0.72 9.61 7.41
N LEU A 459 1.30 8.55 6.87
CA LEU A 459 1.43 8.34 5.43
C LEU A 459 0.13 7.79 4.79
N ALA A 460 -0.60 6.94 5.50
CA ALA A 460 -1.77 6.23 4.96
C ALA A 460 -2.85 7.16 4.38
N PRO A 461 -3.28 8.25 5.06
CA PRO A 461 -4.23 9.19 4.48
C PRO A 461 -3.70 9.86 3.20
N ARG A 462 -2.41 10.24 3.19
CA ARG A 462 -1.75 10.84 2.02
C ARG A 462 -1.66 9.86 0.85
N LEU A 463 -1.41 8.57 1.14
CA LEU A 463 -1.41 7.52 0.13
C LEU A 463 -2.79 7.41 -0.56
N LEU A 464 -3.84 7.36 0.25
CA LEU A 464 -5.21 7.23 -0.28
C LEU A 464 -5.63 8.47 -1.07
N GLU A 465 -5.28 9.66 -0.61
CA GLU A 465 -5.54 10.92 -1.32
C GLU A 465 -4.75 11.01 -2.63
N ALA A 466 -3.46 10.66 -2.61
CA ALA A 466 -2.64 10.63 -3.81
C ALA A 466 -3.16 9.60 -4.83
N ALA A 467 -3.54 8.39 -4.36
CA ALA A 467 -4.15 7.38 -5.21
C ALA A 467 -5.47 7.86 -5.83
N GLN A 468 -6.34 8.49 -5.03
CA GLN A 468 -7.58 9.09 -5.52
C GLN A 468 -7.32 10.19 -6.57
N ALA A 469 -6.32 11.03 -6.35
CA ALA A 469 -5.96 12.12 -7.26
C ALA A 469 -5.53 11.62 -8.65
N THR A 470 -5.03 10.39 -8.75
CA THR A 470 -4.71 9.77 -10.06
C THR A 470 -5.96 9.45 -10.89
N GLY A 471 -7.15 9.33 -10.27
CA GLY A 471 -8.36 8.84 -10.91
C GLY A 471 -8.37 7.33 -11.19
N ALA A 472 -7.32 6.61 -10.77
CA ALA A 472 -7.19 5.15 -10.82
C ALA A 472 -6.73 4.62 -9.45
N PRO A 473 -7.55 4.79 -8.38
CA PRO A 473 -7.11 4.52 -7.01
C PRO A 473 -6.76 3.05 -6.76
N ASP A 474 -7.53 2.10 -7.31
CA ASP A 474 -7.28 0.68 -7.09
C ASP A 474 -5.93 0.19 -7.67
N PRO A 475 -5.58 0.44 -8.95
CA PRO A 475 -4.27 0.10 -9.48
C PRO A 475 -3.11 0.78 -8.73
N ALA A 476 -3.26 2.06 -8.39
CA ALA A 476 -2.25 2.82 -7.65
C ALA A 476 -1.99 2.18 -6.27
N PHE A 477 -3.06 1.91 -5.51
CA PHE A 477 -2.96 1.31 -4.19
C PHE A 477 -2.42 -0.13 -4.25
N THR A 478 -2.92 -0.97 -5.16
CA THR A 478 -2.52 -2.38 -5.25
C THR A 478 -1.02 -2.52 -5.56
N ARG A 479 -0.51 -1.73 -6.53
CA ARG A 479 0.92 -1.78 -6.86
C ARG A 479 1.79 -1.15 -5.79
N PHE A 480 1.30 -0.09 -5.12
CA PHE A 480 1.98 0.46 -3.95
C PHE A 480 2.03 -0.57 -2.81
N ALA A 481 0.96 -1.32 -2.59
CA ALA A 481 0.90 -2.36 -1.57
C ALA A 481 1.90 -3.49 -1.84
N ASP A 482 2.01 -3.96 -3.09
CA ASP A 482 3.01 -4.97 -3.49
C ASP A 482 4.43 -4.46 -3.24
N PHE A 483 4.73 -3.23 -3.62
CA PHE A 483 6.02 -2.60 -3.36
C PHE A 483 6.30 -2.45 -1.85
N PHE A 484 5.38 -1.86 -1.10
CA PHE A 484 5.55 -1.52 0.31
C PHE A 484 5.72 -2.76 1.21
N SER A 485 5.03 -3.85 0.85
CA SER A 485 5.12 -5.13 1.57
C SER A 485 6.47 -5.85 1.38
N ARG A 486 7.23 -5.51 0.33
CA ARG A 486 8.54 -6.11 0.04
C ARG A 486 9.72 -5.33 0.60
N LEU A 487 9.48 -4.18 1.24
CA LEU A 487 10.53 -3.40 1.90
C LEU A 487 11.10 -4.16 3.09
N SER A 488 12.40 -4.29 3.16
CA SER A 488 13.11 -4.89 4.33
C SER A 488 13.09 -3.98 5.56
N SER A 489 12.97 -2.65 5.36
CA SER A 489 12.81 -1.63 6.40
C SER A 489 12.09 -0.43 5.79
N GLY A 490 11.14 0.14 6.50
CA GLY A 490 10.30 1.23 5.97
C GLY A 490 10.53 2.61 6.58
N VAL A 491 11.24 2.70 7.71
CA VAL A 491 11.33 3.94 8.51
C VAL A 491 11.95 5.10 7.73
N GLN A 492 13.07 4.86 7.04
CA GLN A 492 13.74 5.90 6.27
C GLN A 492 12.90 6.36 5.08
N LEU A 493 12.33 5.41 4.35
CA LEU A 493 11.51 5.70 3.18
C LEU A 493 10.21 6.42 3.54
N GLN A 494 9.54 6.00 4.61
CA GLN A 494 8.32 6.67 5.09
C GLN A 494 8.62 8.10 5.57
N SER A 495 9.74 8.28 6.29
CA SER A 495 10.18 9.62 6.71
C SER A 495 10.45 10.53 5.50
N LEU A 496 11.06 9.98 4.46
CA LEU A 496 11.29 10.68 3.21
C LEU A 496 9.98 11.10 2.52
N PHE A 497 9.04 10.17 2.36
CA PHE A 497 7.74 10.45 1.73
C PHE A 497 6.95 11.52 2.48
N LEU A 498 7.08 11.56 3.81
CA LEU A 498 6.48 12.61 4.62
C LEU A 498 7.19 13.97 4.46
N ALA A 499 8.52 13.95 4.27
CA ALA A 499 9.33 15.16 4.09
C ALA A 499 9.26 15.71 2.67
N GLN A 500 9.04 14.86 1.65
CA GLN A 500 9.01 15.23 0.23
C GLN A 500 7.70 14.80 -0.43
N PRO A 501 6.60 15.55 -0.25
CA PRO A 501 5.28 15.21 -0.80
C PRO A 501 5.28 15.05 -2.33
N ASN A 502 6.02 15.89 -3.05
CA ASN A 502 6.08 15.85 -4.52
C ASN A 502 6.70 14.54 -5.03
N LEU A 503 7.74 14.04 -4.34
CA LEU A 503 8.35 12.74 -4.67
C LEU A 503 7.36 11.61 -4.41
N PHE A 504 6.64 11.68 -3.29
CA PHE A 504 5.63 10.68 -2.95
C PHE A 504 4.49 10.64 -3.97
N GLU A 505 3.97 11.80 -4.38
CA GLU A 505 2.95 11.91 -5.43
C GLU A 505 3.44 11.34 -6.76
N LEU A 506 4.70 11.61 -7.14
CA LEU A 506 5.31 11.04 -8.34
C LEU A 506 5.36 9.51 -8.28
N ILE A 507 5.75 8.93 -7.13
CA ILE A 507 5.75 7.47 -6.93
C ILE A 507 4.33 6.91 -7.06
N VAL A 508 3.33 7.55 -6.47
CA VAL A 508 1.93 7.10 -6.60
C VAL A 508 1.44 7.21 -8.04
N GLN A 509 1.85 8.24 -8.80
CA GLN A 509 1.56 8.35 -10.23
C GLN A 509 2.25 7.24 -11.04
N VAL A 510 3.50 6.91 -10.74
CA VAL A 510 4.21 5.75 -11.34
C VAL A 510 3.44 4.46 -11.05
N MET A 511 2.98 4.25 -9.81
CA MET A 511 2.15 3.10 -9.43
C MET A 511 0.82 3.08 -10.19
N ALA A 512 0.19 4.23 -10.41
CA ALA A 512 -1.07 4.32 -11.14
C ALA A 512 -0.90 4.00 -12.63
N PHE A 513 0.06 4.65 -13.30
CA PHE A 513 0.09 4.77 -14.76
C PHE A 513 1.21 3.97 -15.43
N ALA A 514 2.29 3.61 -14.72
CA ALA A 514 3.46 2.95 -15.30
C ALA A 514 3.70 1.55 -14.70
N PRO A 515 2.91 0.50 -15.11
CA PRO A 515 2.99 -0.84 -14.54
C PRO A 515 4.40 -1.45 -14.59
N ARG A 516 5.16 -1.19 -15.64
CA ARG A 516 6.54 -1.69 -15.81
C ARG A 516 7.49 -1.08 -14.79
N LEU A 517 7.39 0.23 -14.56
CA LEU A 517 8.19 0.92 -13.55
C LEU A 517 7.79 0.49 -12.13
N ALA A 518 6.49 0.36 -11.87
CA ALA A 518 5.97 -0.15 -10.60
C ALA A 518 6.47 -1.58 -10.31
N ALA A 519 6.48 -2.46 -11.30
CA ALA A 519 7.02 -3.81 -11.16
C ALA A 519 8.54 -3.83 -10.89
N THR A 520 9.29 -2.87 -11.44
CA THR A 520 10.71 -2.71 -11.13
C THR A 520 10.91 -2.34 -9.67
N LEU A 521 10.15 -1.37 -9.15
CA LEU A 521 10.18 -0.98 -7.74
C LEU A 521 9.79 -2.12 -6.80
N ALA A 522 8.74 -2.88 -7.13
CA ALA A 522 8.31 -4.02 -6.33
C ALA A 522 9.37 -5.13 -6.25
N ARG A 523 10.14 -5.35 -7.32
CA ARG A 523 11.25 -6.35 -7.34
C ARG A 523 12.51 -5.84 -6.65
N ARG A 524 12.79 -4.54 -6.73
CA ARG A 524 13.97 -3.87 -6.18
C ARG A 524 13.60 -2.56 -5.50
N PRO A 525 13.12 -2.62 -4.27
CA PRO A 525 12.76 -1.42 -3.52
C PRO A 525 13.93 -0.42 -3.33
N ALA A 526 15.16 -0.91 -3.30
CA ALA A 526 16.36 -0.08 -3.21
C ALA A 526 16.56 0.90 -4.40
N ALA A 527 15.87 0.69 -5.52
CA ALA A 527 15.89 1.65 -6.64
C ALA A 527 15.31 3.04 -6.25
N ILE A 528 14.52 3.11 -5.18
CA ILE A 528 14.04 4.36 -4.60
C ILE A 528 15.17 5.16 -3.93
N ASP A 529 16.16 4.48 -3.34
CA ASP A 529 17.28 5.17 -2.68
C ASP A 529 18.06 6.03 -3.68
N ALA A 530 18.15 5.58 -4.93
CA ALA A 530 18.75 6.37 -6.00
C ALA A 530 17.98 7.68 -6.30
N MET A 531 16.66 7.70 -6.10
CA MET A 531 15.83 8.90 -6.30
C MET A 531 16.07 9.99 -5.23
N LEU A 532 16.77 9.66 -4.14
CA LEU A 532 17.15 10.60 -3.08
C LEU A 532 18.34 11.47 -3.50
N ASP A 533 19.15 10.97 -4.41
CA ASP A 533 20.26 11.73 -4.95
C ASP A 533 19.74 12.70 -6.03
N GLY A 534 20.09 13.98 -5.92
CA GLY A 534 19.76 14.98 -6.93
C GLY A 534 20.23 14.59 -8.33
N SER A 535 21.32 13.83 -8.42
CA SER A 535 21.86 13.28 -9.68
C SER A 535 20.90 12.31 -10.40
N PHE A 536 19.90 11.75 -9.71
CA PHE A 536 18.92 10.88 -10.35
C PHE A 536 18.15 11.59 -11.48
N PHE A 537 17.90 12.89 -11.34
CA PHE A 537 17.21 13.71 -12.35
C PHE A 537 18.14 14.41 -13.34
N GLU A 538 19.44 14.22 -13.20
CA GLU A 538 20.43 14.68 -14.17
C GLU A 538 20.51 13.72 -15.37
N PRO A 539 20.99 14.19 -16.54
CA PRO A 539 21.23 13.34 -17.71
C PRO A 539 22.11 12.12 -17.38
N ILE A 540 21.84 11.00 -18.02
CA ILE A 540 22.64 9.78 -17.84
C ILE A 540 24.02 9.97 -18.44
N ASP A 541 25.08 9.71 -17.67
CA ASP A 541 26.48 9.64 -18.17
C ASP A 541 26.80 8.20 -18.62
N LEU A 542 26.90 8.03 -19.94
CA LEU A 542 27.22 6.75 -20.56
C LEU A 542 28.58 6.17 -20.14
N GLY A 543 29.55 7.02 -19.90
CA GLY A 543 30.88 6.61 -19.50
C GLY A 543 30.89 5.90 -18.17
N GLU A 544 30.11 6.44 -17.21
CA GLU A 544 29.95 5.85 -15.89
C GLU A 544 29.13 4.55 -15.94
N ASP A 545 28.00 4.54 -16.65
CA ASP A 545 27.15 3.35 -16.80
C ASP A 545 27.89 2.20 -17.47
N LEU A 546 28.68 2.47 -18.51
CA LEU A 546 29.51 1.47 -19.17
C LEU A 546 30.57 0.92 -18.22
N ALA A 547 31.24 1.75 -17.46
CA ALA A 547 32.23 1.33 -16.48
C ALA A 547 31.64 0.44 -15.39
N VAL A 548 30.47 0.82 -14.84
CA VAL A 548 29.75 0.04 -13.85
C VAL A 548 29.34 -1.32 -14.42
N MET A 549 28.75 -1.35 -15.61
CA MET A 549 28.32 -2.58 -16.26
C MET A 549 29.48 -3.49 -16.60
N ARG A 550 30.58 -2.97 -17.16
CA ARG A 550 31.80 -3.74 -17.43
C ARG A 550 32.42 -4.33 -16.17
N ALA A 551 32.51 -3.55 -15.08
CA ALA A 551 33.03 -4.02 -13.81
C ALA A 551 32.16 -5.11 -13.19
N ALA A 552 30.84 -5.04 -13.36
CA ALA A 552 29.90 -6.04 -12.87
C ALA A 552 29.98 -7.35 -13.68
N VAL A 553 30.08 -7.25 -15.02
CA VAL A 553 30.24 -8.43 -15.89
C VAL A 553 31.60 -9.10 -15.70
N ALA A 554 32.69 -8.36 -15.47
CA ALA A 554 34.01 -8.92 -15.18
C ALA A 554 34.04 -9.80 -13.91
N ARG A 555 33.07 -9.63 -12.99
CA ARG A 555 32.92 -10.44 -11.78
C ARG A 555 31.94 -11.61 -11.97
N ALA A 556 31.27 -11.67 -13.11
CA ALA A 556 30.27 -12.70 -13.39
C ALA A 556 30.95 -14.06 -13.67
N ASP A 557 30.39 -15.12 -13.14
CA ASP A 557 30.86 -16.48 -13.33
C ASP A 557 30.23 -17.10 -14.60
N GLY A 558 30.77 -16.75 -15.75
CA GLY A 558 30.37 -17.29 -17.04
C GLY A 558 29.34 -16.44 -17.80
N PHE A 559 29.00 -16.89 -19.01
CA PHE A 559 28.19 -16.16 -19.97
C PHE A 559 26.75 -15.89 -19.50
N GLU A 560 26.11 -16.90 -18.88
CA GLU A 560 24.73 -16.75 -18.38
C GLU A 560 24.66 -15.74 -17.21
N SER A 561 25.62 -15.78 -16.30
CA SER A 561 25.71 -14.81 -15.20
C SER A 561 25.95 -13.39 -15.71
N ALA A 562 26.76 -13.23 -16.77
CA ALA A 562 26.94 -11.94 -17.44
C ALA A 562 25.62 -11.39 -18.01
N MET A 563 24.82 -12.25 -18.64
CA MET A 563 23.49 -11.87 -19.16
C MET A 563 22.57 -11.36 -18.06
N ASP A 564 22.55 -12.01 -16.88
CA ASP A 564 21.72 -11.60 -15.75
C ASP A 564 22.17 -10.27 -15.14
N VAL A 565 23.48 -10.07 -15.00
CA VAL A 565 24.07 -8.82 -14.50
C VAL A 565 23.67 -7.64 -15.39
N VAL A 566 23.81 -7.78 -16.72
CA VAL A 566 23.44 -6.73 -17.67
C VAL A 566 21.94 -6.38 -17.54
N ARG A 567 21.06 -7.37 -17.41
CA ARG A 567 19.61 -7.16 -17.24
C ARG A 567 19.28 -6.39 -15.98
N VAL A 568 20.00 -6.64 -14.92
CA VAL A 568 19.83 -5.93 -13.64
C VAL A 568 20.19 -4.46 -13.78
N VAL A 569 21.40 -4.15 -14.27
CA VAL A 569 21.86 -2.76 -14.43
C VAL A 569 20.98 -2.01 -15.45
N HIS A 570 20.69 -2.65 -16.59
CA HIS A 570 19.80 -2.07 -17.60
C HIS A 570 18.44 -1.66 -17.00
N ARG A 571 17.82 -2.52 -16.19
CA ARG A 571 16.49 -2.25 -15.61
C ARG A 571 16.52 -1.07 -14.65
N GLU A 572 17.60 -0.90 -13.90
CA GLU A 572 17.78 0.23 -13.00
C GLU A 572 17.89 1.54 -13.77
N GLN A 573 18.69 1.56 -14.84
CA GLN A 573 18.87 2.74 -15.68
C GLN A 573 17.60 3.05 -16.51
N ALA A 574 16.94 2.03 -17.07
CA ALA A 574 15.67 2.20 -17.78
C ALA A 574 14.57 2.73 -16.86
N PHE A 575 14.56 2.29 -15.59
CA PHE A 575 13.67 2.85 -14.56
C PHE A 575 13.97 4.33 -14.33
N ARG A 576 15.24 4.73 -14.18
CA ARG A 576 15.63 6.12 -14.02
C ARG A 576 15.12 6.98 -15.18
N VAL A 577 15.38 6.58 -16.43
CA VAL A 577 14.90 7.31 -17.62
C VAL A 577 13.37 7.38 -17.63
N GLY A 578 12.68 6.28 -17.34
CA GLY A 578 11.22 6.23 -17.28
C GLY A 578 10.62 7.20 -16.26
N VAL A 579 11.20 7.30 -15.07
CA VAL A 579 10.78 8.27 -14.03
C VAL A 579 11.08 9.71 -14.47
N GLN A 580 12.21 9.96 -15.12
CA GLN A 580 12.53 11.28 -15.67
C GLN A 580 11.51 11.72 -16.76
N VAL A 581 11.04 10.78 -17.60
CA VAL A 581 9.97 11.04 -18.57
C VAL A 581 8.65 11.34 -17.86
N MET A 582 8.28 10.54 -16.86
CA MET A 582 7.03 10.71 -16.09
C MET A 582 7.00 12.04 -15.33
N SER A 583 8.11 12.46 -14.75
CA SER A 583 8.24 13.74 -14.04
C SER A 583 8.33 14.95 -14.96
N GLY A 584 8.68 14.74 -16.25
CA GLY A 584 9.02 15.79 -17.20
C GLY A 584 10.43 16.38 -17.02
N ALA A 585 11.30 15.71 -16.26
CA ALA A 585 12.71 16.10 -16.10
C ALA A 585 13.52 15.84 -17.38
N ALA A 586 13.19 14.79 -18.15
CA ALA A 586 13.78 14.52 -19.44
C ALA A 586 12.86 14.94 -20.60
N SER A 587 13.41 15.65 -21.60
CA SER A 587 12.75 15.85 -22.89
C SER A 587 12.73 14.54 -23.69
N ALA A 588 11.84 14.42 -24.69
CA ALA A 588 11.80 13.24 -25.56
C ALA A 588 13.13 12.97 -26.26
N VAL A 589 13.83 14.01 -26.68
CA VAL A 589 15.15 13.89 -27.31
C VAL A 589 16.17 13.32 -26.34
N ALA A 590 16.20 13.82 -25.10
CA ALA A 590 17.11 13.33 -24.06
C ALA A 590 16.77 11.87 -23.68
N ALA A 591 15.50 11.56 -23.50
CA ALA A 591 15.05 10.20 -23.19
C ALA A 591 15.35 9.21 -24.32
N GLY A 592 15.06 9.60 -25.58
CA GLY A 592 15.34 8.77 -26.76
C GLY A 592 16.81 8.47 -26.94
N LYS A 593 17.68 9.46 -26.67
CA LYS A 593 19.14 9.29 -26.64
C LYS A 593 19.54 8.38 -25.49
N ALA A 594 19.02 8.60 -24.26
CA ALA A 594 19.39 7.82 -23.09
C ALA A 594 19.02 6.33 -23.22
N PHE A 595 17.84 6.01 -23.77
CA PHE A 595 17.47 4.62 -24.07
C PHE A 595 18.36 3.98 -25.14
N ALA A 596 18.77 4.73 -26.17
CA ALA A 596 19.70 4.24 -27.20
C ALA A 596 21.12 4.07 -26.65
N ASP A 597 21.57 4.99 -25.84
CA ASP A 597 22.86 4.92 -25.15
C ASP A 597 22.93 3.71 -24.22
N LEU A 598 21.83 3.45 -23.49
CA LEU A 598 21.72 2.24 -22.65
C LEU A 598 21.75 0.95 -23.49
N ALA A 599 21.11 0.95 -24.66
CA ALA A 599 21.18 -0.16 -25.59
C ALA A 599 22.61 -0.36 -26.15
N ASP A 600 23.30 0.71 -26.48
CA ASP A 600 24.69 0.68 -26.93
C ASP A 600 25.57 0.00 -25.88
N VAL A 601 25.47 0.40 -24.60
CA VAL A 601 26.22 -0.21 -23.49
C VAL A 601 25.92 -1.69 -23.36
N CYS A 602 24.65 -2.09 -23.47
CA CYS A 602 24.25 -3.50 -23.40
C CYS A 602 24.84 -4.31 -24.58
N VAL A 603 24.77 -3.77 -25.79
CA VAL A 603 25.34 -4.43 -26.99
C VAL A 603 26.85 -4.55 -26.88
N ASP A 604 27.54 -3.49 -26.45
CA ASP A 604 28.99 -3.44 -26.27
C ASP A 604 29.47 -4.54 -25.32
N VAL A 605 28.89 -4.60 -24.11
CA VAL A 605 29.33 -5.58 -23.08
C VAL A 605 28.95 -7.01 -23.46
N LEU A 606 27.75 -7.24 -24.03
CA LEU A 606 27.31 -8.57 -24.42
C LEU A 606 27.97 -9.08 -25.69
N ALA A 607 28.42 -8.19 -26.62
CA ALA A 607 29.19 -8.58 -27.78
C ALA A 607 30.57 -9.08 -27.37
N ASP A 608 31.27 -8.38 -26.44
CA ASP A 608 32.52 -8.85 -25.86
C ASP A 608 32.36 -10.25 -25.23
N ALA A 609 31.31 -10.43 -24.41
CA ALA A 609 31.04 -11.71 -23.75
C ALA A 609 30.70 -12.83 -24.76
N ALA A 610 29.88 -12.53 -25.79
CA ALA A 610 29.50 -13.47 -26.82
C ALA A 610 30.69 -13.88 -27.70
N LEU A 611 31.60 -12.95 -28.00
CA LEU A 611 32.84 -13.22 -28.74
C LEU A 611 33.77 -14.09 -27.89
N ALA A 612 34.01 -13.76 -26.65
CA ALA A 612 34.80 -14.55 -25.71
C ALA A 612 34.29 -15.99 -25.59
N GLU A 613 32.97 -16.17 -25.46
CA GLU A 613 32.34 -17.50 -25.40
C GLU A 613 32.47 -18.25 -26.73
N THR A 614 32.39 -17.56 -27.86
CA THR A 614 32.57 -18.16 -29.18
C THR A 614 34.03 -18.61 -29.38
N GLN A 615 34.99 -17.81 -28.95
CA GLN A 615 36.41 -18.13 -28.99
C GLN A 615 36.77 -19.29 -28.02
N ARG A 616 36.16 -19.31 -26.86
CA ARG A 616 36.31 -20.41 -25.88
C ARG A 616 35.92 -21.77 -26.49
N LEU A 617 34.83 -21.79 -27.27
CA LEU A 617 34.31 -23.00 -27.90
C LEU A 617 34.95 -23.38 -29.21
N GLY A 618 35.27 -22.40 -30.04
CA GLY A 618 35.77 -22.58 -31.40
C GLY A 618 37.28 -22.33 -31.57
N GLY A 619 37.93 -21.69 -30.61
CA GLY A 619 39.26 -21.10 -30.76
C GLY A 619 39.20 -19.68 -31.36
N ALA A 620 40.26 -18.91 -31.22
CA ALA A 620 40.34 -17.59 -31.82
C ALA A 620 40.23 -17.68 -33.36
N PHE A 621 39.63 -16.66 -33.97
CA PHE A 621 39.50 -16.52 -35.41
C PHE A 621 40.27 -15.26 -35.90
N PRO A 622 41.12 -15.37 -36.97
CA PRO A 622 41.86 -14.22 -37.47
C PRO A 622 40.97 -13.36 -38.38
N GLY A 623 40.43 -12.28 -37.81
CA GLY A 623 39.52 -11.37 -38.52
C GLY A 623 38.89 -10.35 -37.58
N GLU A 624 38.04 -9.51 -38.11
CA GLU A 624 37.36 -8.43 -37.41
C GLU A 624 35.87 -8.56 -37.55
N VAL A 625 35.15 -8.06 -36.56
CA VAL A 625 33.68 -8.06 -36.56
C VAL A 625 33.16 -6.75 -35.96
N ALA A 626 32.04 -6.27 -36.51
CA ALA A 626 31.34 -5.10 -36.04
C ALA A 626 29.83 -5.36 -35.94
N VAL A 627 29.19 -4.74 -34.97
CA VAL A 627 27.73 -4.72 -34.81
C VAL A 627 27.24 -3.32 -35.18
N VAL A 628 26.31 -3.26 -36.08
CA VAL A 628 25.69 -2.06 -36.62
C VAL A 628 24.28 -1.96 -36.13
N ALA A 629 23.91 -0.86 -35.50
CA ALA A 629 22.53 -0.49 -35.16
C ALA A 629 21.90 0.27 -36.33
N LEU A 630 20.66 -0.09 -36.59
CA LEU A 630 19.75 0.50 -37.56
C LEU A 630 18.50 1.04 -36.86
N GLY A 631 17.49 1.43 -37.61
CA GLY A 631 16.18 1.81 -37.05
C GLY A 631 16.29 2.89 -35.95
N LYS A 632 15.55 2.73 -34.86
CA LYS A 632 15.52 3.70 -33.74
C LYS A 632 16.79 3.66 -32.88
N CYS A 633 17.42 2.50 -32.76
CA CYS A 633 18.70 2.40 -32.06
C CYS A 633 19.81 3.14 -32.83
N GLY A 634 19.89 2.95 -34.14
CA GLY A 634 20.85 3.65 -35.00
C GLY A 634 20.66 5.16 -34.98
N SER A 635 19.42 5.64 -35.04
CA SER A 635 19.10 7.08 -35.00
C SER A 635 19.16 7.72 -33.61
N ARG A 636 19.33 6.93 -32.52
CA ARG A 636 19.27 7.37 -31.13
C ARG A 636 17.91 8.01 -30.77
N GLU A 637 16.83 7.42 -31.27
CA GLU A 637 15.44 7.85 -31.08
C GLU A 637 14.58 6.75 -30.45
N MET A 638 15.18 5.97 -29.52
CA MET A 638 14.51 4.85 -28.86
C MET A 638 13.46 5.27 -27.83
N SER A 639 12.60 4.38 -27.48
CA SER A 639 11.65 4.49 -26.36
C SER A 639 11.77 3.27 -25.45
N ALA A 640 11.12 3.30 -24.29
CA ALA A 640 11.18 2.26 -23.26
C ALA A 640 10.89 0.83 -23.77
N THR A 641 10.21 0.69 -24.92
CA THR A 641 9.82 -0.61 -25.52
C THR A 641 10.28 -0.78 -26.96
N SER A 642 11.34 -0.09 -27.34
CA SER A 642 11.93 -0.26 -28.66
C SER A 642 12.68 -1.58 -28.76
N ASP A 643 12.54 -2.23 -29.91
CA ASP A 643 13.35 -3.32 -30.39
C ASP A 643 14.73 -2.84 -30.89
N LEU A 644 15.65 -3.76 -31.07
CA LEU A 644 16.96 -3.50 -31.65
C LEU A 644 17.01 -4.03 -33.08
N ASP A 645 17.06 -3.10 -34.04
CA ASP A 645 17.40 -3.43 -35.44
C ASP A 645 18.91 -3.51 -35.56
N LEU A 646 19.48 -4.71 -35.74
CA LEU A 646 20.93 -4.93 -35.77
C LEU A 646 21.37 -5.61 -37.07
N MET A 647 22.65 -5.38 -37.41
CA MET A 647 23.32 -6.09 -38.47
C MET A 647 24.76 -6.41 -37.99
N THR A 648 25.27 -7.62 -38.29
CA THR A 648 26.65 -8.00 -38.00
C THR A 648 27.44 -8.01 -39.29
N LEU A 649 28.53 -7.24 -39.33
CA LEU A 649 29.51 -7.23 -40.40
C LEU A 649 30.79 -7.88 -39.93
N TYR A 650 31.46 -8.66 -40.80
CA TYR A 650 32.74 -9.22 -40.48
C TYR A 650 33.72 -9.13 -41.66
N ARG A 651 35.02 -9.12 -41.37
CA ARG A 651 36.12 -9.16 -42.33
C ARG A 651 37.10 -10.25 -41.89
N ALA A 652 37.22 -11.32 -42.65
CA ALA A 652 38.23 -12.35 -42.42
C ALA A 652 39.61 -11.85 -42.91
N ALA A 653 40.66 -12.21 -42.22
CA ALA A 653 42.03 -11.86 -42.62
C ALA A 653 42.43 -12.55 -43.94
N ASP A 654 41.91 -13.74 -44.20
CA ASP A 654 42.11 -14.57 -45.39
C ASP A 654 40.81 -15.33 -45.72
N PRO A 655 40.40 -15.48 -46.99
CA PRO A 655 39.21 -16.26 -47.36
C PRO A 655 39.21 -17.72 -46.86
N HIS A 656 40.39 -18.29 -46.64
CA HIS A 656 40.59 -19.66 -46.12
C HIS A 656 40.88 -19.72 -44.64
N ALA A 657 40.82 -18.59 -43.93
CA ALA A 657 41.04 -18.53 -42.50
C ALA A 657 40.04 -19.45 -41.76
N ALA A 658 40.50 -20.09 -40.70
CA ALA A 658 39.71 -20.97 -39.87
C ALA A 658 40.01 -20.75 -38.37
N SER A 659 39.03 -21.06 -37.49
CA SER A 659 39.21 -20.94 -36.05
C SER A 659 40.21 -21.97 -35.49
N ALA A 660 40.96 -21.61 -34.45
CA ALA A 660 42.09 -22.35 -33.96
C ALA A 660 41.78 -23.74 -33.35
N LEU A 661 40.61 -23.97 -32.78
CA LEU A 661 40.25 -25.23 -32.11
C LEU A 661 39.33 -26.13 -32.95
N LYS A 662 38.36 -25.57 -33.64
CA LYS A 662 37.32 -26.31 -34.36
C LYS A 662 37.37 -26.18 -35.86
N SER A 663 38.35 -25.41 -36.38
CA SER A 663 38.49 -25.12 -37.80
C SER A 663 37.19 -24.64 -38.47
N TRP A 664 36.44 -23.82 -37.75
CA TRP A 664 35.25 -23.15 -38.32
C TRP A 664 35.68 -22.10 -39.33
N ASP A 665 35.04 -22.08 -40.48
CA ASP A 665 35.21 -20.99 -41.44
C ASP A 665 34.59 -19.68 -40.92
N ALA A 666 34.82 -18.60 -41.63
CA ALA A 666 34.38 -17.27 -41.24
C ALA A 666 32.83 -17.18 -41.08
N VAL A 667 32.11 -17.80 -42.04
CA VAL A 667 30.61 -17.79 -42.02
C VAL A 667 30.10 -18.51 -40.79
N THR A 668 30.67 -19.65 -40.47
CA THR A 668 30.30 -20.46 -39.30
C THR A 668 30.69 -19.75 -37.99
N PHE A 669 31.89 -19.19 -37.91
CA PHE A 669 32.39 -18.53 -36.69
C PHE A 669 31.55 -17.29 -36.34
N TYR A 670 31.45 -16.36 -37.32
CA TYR A 670 30.69 -15.11 -37.08
C TYR A 670 29.20 -15.32 -37.04
N GLY A 671 28.68 -16.33 -37.75
CA GLY A 671 27.26 -16.75 -37.58
C GLY A 671 26.94 -17.23 -36.15
N ARG A 672 27.86 -18.03 -35.53
CA ARG A 672 27.69 -18.48 -34.13
C ARG A 672 27.88 -17.34 -33.15
N PHE A 673 28.78 -16.41 -33.38
CA PHE A 673 28.89 -15.18 -32.60
C PHE A 673 27.61 -14.39 -32.61
N THR A 674 27.07 -14.10 -33.79
CA THR A 674 25.82 -13.35 -33.94
C THR A 674 24.64 -14.02 -33.28
N GLN A 675 24.50 -15.34 -33.45
CA GLN A 675 23.44 -16.11 -32.76
C GLN A 675 23.54 -16.04 -31.23
N ARG A 676 24.76 -16.06 -30.67
CA ARG A 676 25.00 -15.89 -29.23
C ARG A 676 24.65 -14.48 -28.76
N LEU A 677 25.03 -13.48 -29.54
CA LEU A 677 24.68 -12.08 -29.23
C LEU A 677 23.16 -11.88 -29.23
N ILE A 678 22.46 -12.40 -30.26
CA ILE A 678 21.00 -12.37 -30.31
C ILE A 678 20.41 -13.07 -29.06
N ALA A 679 20.91 -14.27 -28.74
CA ALA A 679 20.44 -14.99 -27.56
C ALA A 679 20.72 -14.22 -26.26
N ALA A 680 21.89 -13.61 -26.13
CA ALA A 680 22.24 -12.79 -24.96
C ALA A 680 21.27 -11.60 -24.76
N LEU A 681 20.90 -10.95 -25.86
CA LEU A 681 19.99 -9.80 -25.86
C LEU A 681 18.52 -10.20 -25.70
N SER A 682 18.07 -11.32 -26.31
CA SER A 682 16.64 -11.63 -26.43
C SER A 682 16.12 -12.74 -25.51
N SER A 683 16.98 -13.67 -25.06
CA SER A 683 16.52 -14.82 -24.25
C SER A 683 15.96 -14.39 -22.90
N GLN A 684 14.91 -15.10 -22.46
CA GLN A 684 14.36 -14.95 -21.10
C GLN A 684 15.25 -15.68 -20.11
N THR A 685 15.73 -14.98 -19.09
CA THR A 685 16.50 -15.54 -17.96
C THR A 685 15.69 -15.43 -16.66
N GLY A 686 16.28 -15.82 -15.54
CA GLY A 686 15.70 -15.56 -14.21
C GLY A 686 15.46 -14.08 -13.92
N GLN A 687 16.24 -13.21 -14.61
CA GLN A 687 16.05 -11.75 -14.58
C GLN A 687 15.09 -11.21 -15.67
N GLY A 688 14.48 -12.07 -16.50
CA GLY A 688 13.59 -11.69 -17.59
C GLY A 688 14.31 -11.43 -18.91
N GLY A 689 13.60 -10.80 -19.88
CA GLY A 689 14.16 -10.39 -21.17
C GLY A 689 14.92 -9.07 -21.08
N LEU A 690 15.74 -8.78 -22.10
CA LEU A 690 16.44 -7.50 -22.23
C LEU A 690 15.85 -6.69 -23.39
N TYR A 691 16.05 -7.14 -24.62
CA TYR A 691 15.51 -6.53 -25.86
C TYR A 691 14.95 -7.60 -26.82
N GLU A 692 13.99 -7.23 -27.63
CA GLU A 692 13.69 -7.93 -28.87
C GLU A 692 14.73 -7.51 -29.92
N VAL A 693 15.20 -8.45 -30.75
CA VAL A 693 16.25 -8.20 -31.77
C VAL A 693 15.71 -8.55 -33.14
N ASP A 694 15.74 -7.56 -34.05
CA ASP A 694 15.42 -7.75 -35.45
C ASP A 694 16.70 -7.63 -36.31
N MET A 695 16.94 -8.64 -37.15
CA MET A 695 18.06 -8.71 -38.08
C MET A 695 17.60 -8.63 -39.54
N GLN A 696 16.36 -8.24 -39.85
CA GLN A 696 15.79 -8.29 -41.21
C GLN A 696 16.34 -7.19 -42.12
N LEU A 697 16.88 -6.13 -41.56
CA LEU A 697 17.43 -5.01 -42.32
C LEU A 697 18.87 -5.29 -42.89
N ARG A 698 19.36 -6.53 -42.73
CA ARG A 698 20.63 -6.91 -43.38
C ARG A 698 20.49 -7.23 -44.87
N PRO A 699 21.55 -7.19 -45.68
CA PRO A 699 21.52 -7.59 -47.09
C PRO A 699 20.85 -8.92 -47.34
N SER A 700 19.91 -8.98 -48.32
CA SER A 700 19.07 -10.12 -48.65
C SER A 700 18.11 -10.55 -47.50
N GLY A 701 17.95 -9.75 -46.44
CA GLY A 701 16.97 -9.98 -45.37
C GLY A 701 17.10 -11.36 -44.71
N THR A 702 15.96 -12.03 -44.54
CA THR A 702 15.90 -13.40 -43.96
C THR A 702 16.50 -14.49 -44.84
N LYS A 703 16.72 -14.22 -46.12
CA LYS A 703 17.32 -15.19 -47.08
C LYS A 703 18.86 -15.20 -47.03
N GLY A 704 19.46 -14.14 -46.50
CA GLY A 704 20.91 -14.02 -46.36
C GLY A 704 21.46 -14.58 -45.04
N PRO A 705 22.77 -14.75 -44.91
CA PRO A 705 23.43 -15.21 -43.68
C PRO A 705 23.21 -14.21 -42.57
N VAL A 706 23.15 -14.70 -41.31
CA VAL A 706 22.90 -13.86 -40.13
C VAL A 706 24.05 -12.87 -39.85
N ALA A 707 25.31 -13.24 -40.23
CA ALA A 707 26.46 -12.34 -40.26
C ALA A 707 26.87 -12.16 -41.72
N VAL A 708 27.12 -10.94 -42.15
CA VAL A 708 27.44 -10.58 -43.54
C VAL A 708 28.89 -10.22 -43.64
N SER A 709 29.61 -10.77 -44.66
CA SER A 709 30.98 -10.36 -44.90
C SER A 709 31.01 -8.91 -45.45
N PHE A 710 32.03 -8.16 -45.07
CA PHE A 710 32.14 -6.74 -45.45
C PHE A 710 32.16 -6.56 -46.97
N ALA A 711 32.89 -7.44 -47.69
CA ALA A 711 32.89 -7.42 -49.14
C ALA A 711 31.53 -7.73 -49.79
N ALA A 712 30.76 -8.66 -49.20
CA ALA A 712 29.38 -8.92 -49.64
C ALA A 712 28.44 -7.76 -49.38
N PHE A 713 28.63 -7.06 -48.27
CA PHE A 713 27.90 -5.82 -47.97
C PHE A 713 28.18 -4.72 -49.01
N GLU A 714 29.47 -4.46 -49.32
CA GLU A 714 29.81 -3.47 -50.31
C GLU A 714 29.23 -3.83 -51.71
N GLY A 715 29.40 -5.10 -52.14
CA GLY A 715 28.88 -5.57 -53.42
C GLY A 715 27.36 -5.49 -53.50
N TYR A 716 26.67 -5.83 -52.45
CA TYR A 716 25.17 -5.75 -52.39
C TYR A 716 24.68 -4.32 -52.56
N TYR A 717 25.25 -3.37 -51.79
CA TYR A 717 24.86 -1.98 -51.90
C TYR A 717 25.38 -1.30 -53.17
N GLU A 718 26.32 -1.93 -53.90
CA GLU A 718 26.76 -1.47 -55.18
C GLU A 718 25.81 -1.87 -56.33
N ALA A 719 25.19 -3.03 -56.27
CA ALA A 719 24.48 -3.59 -57.41
C ALA A 719 22.97 -3.94 -57.14
N GLU A 720 22.63 -4.36 -55.93
CA GLU A 720 21.36 -5.04 -55.70
C GLU A 720 20.39 -4.29 -54.72
N ALA A 721 20.92 -3.38 -53.87
CA ALA A 721 20.13 -2.72 -52.83
C ALA A 721 18.96 -1.87 -53.38
N GLU A 722 17.78 -2.10 -52.83
CA GLU A 722 16.58 -1.37 -53.14
C GLU A 722 16.46 -0.04 -52.35
N THR A 723 15.60 0.85 -52.76
CA THR A 723 15.43 2.18 -52.16
C THR A 723 15.10 2.11 -50.68
N TRP A 724 14.25 1.16 -50.25
CA TRP A 724 13.90 1.02 -48.83
C TRP A 724 15.08 0.60 -47.94
N GLU A 725 16.03 -0.19 -48.47
CA GLU A 725 17.24 -0.57 -47.74
C GLU A 725 18.20 0.62 -47.58
N LEU A 726 18.22 1.50 -48.55
CA LEU A 726 18.98 2.75 -48.50
C LEU A 726 18.35 3.73 -47.49
N LEU A 727 17.00 3.83 -47.43
CA LEU A 727 16.35 4.60 -46.38
C LEU A 727 16.72 4.05 -44.99
N ALA A 728 16.68 2.75 -44.79
CA ALA A 728 17.10 2.11 -43.54
C ALA A 728 18.59 2.37 -43.24
N LEU A 729 19.48 2.35 -44.26
CA LEU A 729 20.90 2.59 -44.11
C LEU A 729 21.24 4.03 -43.67
N THR A 730 20.39 5.03 -43.95
CA THR A 730 20.59 6.41 -43.46
C THR A 730 20.68 6.47 -41.93
N ARG A 731 20.16 5.46 -41.22
CA ARG A 731 20.17 5.33 -39.75
C ARG A 731 21.26 4.43 -39.22
N ALA A 732 22.07 3.85 -40.11
CA ALA A 732 23.15 2.92 -39.71
C ALA A 732 24.22 3.64 -38.88
N ARG A 733 24.65 2.97 -37.80
CA ARG A 733 25.75 3.41 -36.92
C ARG A 733 26.42 2.17 -36.32
N VAL A 734 27.75 2.17 -36.34
CA VAL A 734 28.52 1.12 -35.64
C VAL A 734 28.41 1.34 -34.13
N VAL A 735 27.94 0.32 -33.39
CA VAL A 735 27.78 0.38 -31.94
C VAL A 735 28.83 -0.38 -31.19
N TRP A 736 29.43 -1.38 -31.83
CA TRP A 736 30.56 -2.15 -31.29
C TRP A 736 31.43 -2.69 -32.42
N SER A 737 32.70 -2.79 -32.20
CA SER A 737 33.64 -3.44 -33.12
C SER A 737 34.89 -3.95 -32.41
N THR A 738 35.47 -5.03 -32.92
CA THR A 738 36.77 -5.54 -32.46
C THR A 738 37.95 -4.60 -32.78
N SER A 739 37.76 -3.67 -33.71
CA SER A 739 38.80 -2.74 -34.11
C SER A 739 38.20 -1.36 -34.51
N PRO A 740 38.75 -0.25 -34.00
CA PRO A 740 38.32 1.09 -34.42
C PRO A 740 38.49 1.33 -35.92
N ALA A 741 39.49 0.72 -36.54
CA ALA A 741 39.74 0.82 -37.97
C ALA A 741 38.57 0.18 -38.76
N PHE A 742 38.14 -1.02 -38.38
CA PHE A 742 37.04 -1.69 -39.05
C PHE A 742 35.70 -0.95 -38.83
N ALA A 743 35.50 -0.35 -37.66
CA ALA A 743 34.36 0.52 -37.43
C ALA A 743 34.34 1.72 -38.41
N ALA A 744 35.49 2.38 -38.57
CA ALA A 744 35.60 3.50 -39.50
C ALA A 744 35.40 3.08 -40.98
N ASP A 745 35.93 1.91 -41.38
CA ASP A 745 35.75 1.37 -42.72
C ASP A 745 34.25 1.07 -42.99
N ALA A 746 33.54 0.49 -41.99
CA ALA A 746 32.11 0.21 -42.11
C ALA A 746 31.29 1.49 -42.27
N GLU A 747 31.54 2.52 -41.47
CA GLU A 747 30.85 3.80 -41.58
C GLU A 747 31.17 4.52 -42.91
N ALA A 748 32.42 4.43 -43.37
CA ALA A 748 32.79 4.94 -44.69
C ALA A 748 32.03 4.21 -45.84
N ALA A 749 31.84 2.88 -45.74
CA ALA A 749 31.07 2.10 -46.68
C ALA A 749 29.58 2.52 -46.69
N PHE A 750 28.97 2.80 -45.53
CA PHE A 750 27.60 3.35 -45.47
C PHE A 750 27.51 4.70 -46.22
N GLY A 751 28.45 5.60 -45.95
CA GLY A 751 28.53 6.88 -46.63
C GLY A 751 28.75 6.71 -48.15
N LYS A 752 29.60 5.80 -48.61
CA LYS A 752 29.81 5.47 -50.03
C LYS A 752 28.51 4.99 -50.68
N ALA A 753 27.81 4.05 -50.06
CA ALA A 753 26.55 3.50 -50.55
C ALA A 753 25.43 4.55 -50.69
N LEU A 754 25.32 5.44 -49.69
CA LEU A 754 24.29 6.52 -49.67
C LEU A 754 24.62 7.64 -50.67
N ARG A 755 25.91 7.90 -50.99
CA ARG A 755 26.34 8.98 -51.92
C ARG A 755 26.36 8.57 -53.37
N ARG A 756 25.86 7.38 -53.72
CA ARG A 756 25.73 6.98 -55.13
C ARG A 756 24.69 7.84 -55.85
N PRO A 757 24.97 8.34 -57.06
CA PRO A 757 24.02 9.09 -57.85
C PRO A 757 22.76 8.29 -58.15
N ARG A 758 21.58 8.93 -57.98
CA ARG A 758 20.26 8.34 -58.25
C ARG A 758 19.36 9.31 -58.91
N ASP A 759 18.41 8.77 -59.68
CA ASP A 759 17.32 9.58 -60.20
C ASP A 759 16.34 9.96 -59.06
N ARG A 760 16.21 11.26 -58.84
CA ARG A 760 15.40 11.79 -57.72
C ARG A 760 13.90 11.49 -57.93
N ALA A 761 13.39 11.59 -59.19
CA ALA A 761 12.01 11.39 -59.49
C ALA A 761 11.63 9.90 -59.32
N GLN A 762 12.48 9.00 -59.77
CA GLN A 762 12.29 7.56 -59.55
C GLN A 762 12.35 7.21 -58.04
N THR A 763 13.34 7.73 -57.32
CA THR A 763 13.46 7.51 -55.86
C THR A 763 12.20 8.03 -55.11
N ALA A 764 11.68 9.20 -55.49
CA ALA A 764 10.44 9.71 -54.89
C ALA A 764 9.24 8.83 -55.18
N ALA A 765 9.12 8.28 -56.40
CA ALA A 765 8.02 7.35 -56.76
C ALA A 765 8.09 6.05 -55.92
N GLU A 766 9.28 5.46 -55.78
CA GLU A 766 9.51 4.24 -55.02
C GLU A 766 9.22 4.45 -53.51
N VAL A 767 9.60 5.58 -52.92
CA VAL A 767 9.31 5.93 -51.52
C VAL A 767 7.79 6.07 -51.30
N ARG A 768 7.06 6.68 -52.28
CA ARG A 768 5.61 6.80 -52.20
C ARG A 768 4.93 5.44 -52.29
N GLU A 769 5.33 4.62 -53.25
CA GLU A 769 4.78 3.28 -53.44
C GLU A 769 4.93 2.43 -52.19
N MET A 770 6.11 2.49 -51.57
CA MET A 770 6.35 1.79 -50.31
C MET A 770 5.45 2.32 -49.18
N ARG A 771 5.29 3.65 -49.08
CA ARG A 771 4.40 4.24 -48.05
C ARG A 771 2.93 3.86 -48.28
N GLU A 772 2.47 3.82 -49.52
CA GLU A 772 1.13 3.35 -49.88
C GLU A 772 0.92 1.88 -49.57
N LEU A 773 1.94 1.03 -49.84
CA LEU A 773 1.94 -0.37 -49.46
C LEU A 773 1.79 -0.56 -47.98
N MET A 774 2.60 0.15 -47.18
CA MET A 774 2.52 0.14 -45.72
C MET A 774 1.13 0.57 -45.22
N HIS A 775 0.52 1.59 -45.85
CA HIS A 775 -0.80 2.07 -45.45
C HIS A 775 -1.91 1.01 -45.76
N ARG A 776 -1.78 0.25 -46.83
CA ARG A 776 -2.71 -0.82 -47.16
C ARG A 776 -2.56 -2.05 -46.27
N GLU A 777 -1.33 -2.48 -46.03
CA GLU A 777 -1.07 -3.70 -45.22
C GLU A 777 -1.13 -3.46 -43.71
N ARG A 778 -0.82 -2.27 -43.28
CA ARG A 778 -0.78 -1.88 -41.84
C ARG A 778 -1.49 -0.52 -41.66
N PRO A 779 -2.82 -0.47 -41.79
CA PRO A 779 -3.56 0.77 -41.57
C PRO A 779 -3.41 1.27 -40.13
N ALA A 780 -3.46 2.58 -39.95
CA ALA A 780 -3.41 3.18 -38.62
C ALA A 780 -4.58 2.70 -37.75
N LYS A 781 -4.29 2.35 -36.49
CA LYS A 781 -5.26 1.76 -35.56
C LYS A 781 -6.12 2.80 -34.80
N GLY A 782 -6.02 4.06 -35.10
CA GLY A 782 -6.80 5.15 -34.48
C GLY A 782 -6.07 6.47 -34.47
N GLU A 783 -6.67 7.46 -33.83
CA GLU A 783 -6.14 8.83 -33.73
C GLU A 783 -4.76 8.89 -33.00
N TRP A 784 -4.51 7.93 -32.11
CA TRP A 784 -3.29 7.85 -31.30
C TRP A 784 -2.22 6.91 -31.90
N ASP A 785 -2.42 6.41 -33.10
CA ASP A 785 -1.33 5.72 -33.82
C ASP A 785 -0.36 6.78 -34.40
N LEU A 786 0.51 7.30 -33.55
CA LEU A 786 1.47 8.35 -33.90
C LEU A 786 2.49 7.88 -34.94
N LYS A 787 2.64 6.56 -35.14
CA LYS A 787 3.61 5.99 -36.08
C LYS A 787 3.05 5.95 -37.51
N LEU A 788 1.86 5.38 -37.70
CA LEU A 788 1.32 5.01 -39.02
C LEU A 788 0.23 5.98 -39.56
N SER A 789 -0.31 6.86 -38.73
CA SER A 789 -1.27 7.88 -39.18
C SER A 789 -0.69 8.76 -40.27
N PRO A 790 -1.52 9.29 -41.19
CA PRO A 790 -1.05 10.29 -42.15
C PRO A 790 -0.44 11.51 -41.47
N GLY A 791 0.78 11.86 -41.82
CA GLY A 791 1.61 12.84 -41.09
C GLY A 791 2.18 12.35 -39.78
N GLY A 792 2.14 11.02 -39.54
CA GLY A 792 2.77 10.37 -38.40
C GLY A 792 4.30 10.27 -38.55
N MET A 793 4.92 9.62 -37.57
CA MET A 793 6.39 9.56 -37.52
C MET A 793 7.01 8.91 -38.75
N VAL A 794 6.37 7.91 -39.38
CA VAL A 794 6.88 7.24 -40.59
C VAL A 794 6.96 8.21 -41.77
N ASP A 795 5.96 9.07 -41.96
CA ASP A 795 5.98 10.08 -43.06
C ASP A 795 7.13 11.05 -42.86
N ILE A 796 7.39 11.45 -41.62
CA ILE A 796 8.47 12.39 -41.29
C ILE A 796 9.83 11.72 -41.47
N GLU A 797 9.99 10.48 -41.02
CA GLU A 797 11.18 9.67 -41.22
C GLU A 797 11.49 9.49 -42.71
N PHE A 798 10.51 9.09 -43.51
CA PHE A 798 10.69 8.89 -44.95
C PHE A 798 11.03 10.18 -45.66
N ALA A 799 10.42 11.31 -45.34
CA ALA A 799 10.77 12.61 -45.90
C ALA A 799 12.21 13.00 -45.58
N ALA A 800 12.68 12.82 -44.33
CA ALA A 800 14.04 13.11 -43.93
C ALA A 800 15.07 12.20 -44.60
N GLN A 801 14.76 10.89 -44.66
CA GLN A 801 15.63 9.89 -45.33
C GLN A 801 15.66 10.10 -46.84
N PHE A 802 14.54 10.37 -47.47
CA PHE A 802 14.46 10.69 -48.91
C PHE A 802 15.32 11.91 -49.26
N LEU A 803 15.17 13.01 -48.51
CA LEU A 803 16.01 14.20 -48.74
C LEU A 803 17.51 13.92 -48.61
N GLN A 804 17.88 13.09 -47.63
CA GLN A 804 19.29 12.72 -47.49
C GLN A 804 19.82 11.96 -48.72
N ILE A 805 19.16 10.88 -49.16
CA ILE A 805 19.63 10.08 -50.28
C ILE A 805 19.51 10.82 -51.62
N ALA A 806 18.54 11.73 -51.76
CA ALA A 806 18.37 12.54 -52.98
C ALA A 806 19.49 13.58 -53.17
N HIS A 807 20.12 14.06 -52.10
CA HIS A 807 21.14 15.07 -52.13
C HIS A 807 22.53 14.58 -51.71
N ALA A 808 22.65 13.32 -51.26
CA ALA A 808 23.92 12.78 -50.77
C ALA A 808 25.02 12.77 -51.82
N ALA A 809 24.70 12.47 -53.10
CA ALA A 809 25.70 12.46 -54.21
C ALA A 809 26.33 13.81 -54.47
N GLU A 810 25.57 14.89 -54.19
CA GLU A 810 26.00 16.28 -54.36
C GLU A 810 26.73 16.84 -53.11
N GLY A 811 27.03 15.98 -52.15
CA GLY A 811 27.70 16.35 -50.91
C GLY A 811 26.74 16.79 -49.80
N GLY A 812 25.44 16.52 -49.94
CA GLY A 812 24.44 16.82 -48.92
C GLY A 812 24.70 16.15 -47.56
N PRO A 813 24.20 16.71 -46.44
CA PRO A 813 24.47 16.19 -45.11
C PRO A 813 23.80 14.82 -44.91
N LEU A 814 24.50 13.93 -44.21
CA LEU A 814 24.00 12.64 -43.75
C LEU A 814 23.98 12.65 -42.22
N SER A 815 22.85 12.29 -41.62
CA SER A 815 22.71 12.14 -40.17
C SER A 815 21.76 11.03 -39.87
N PRO A 816 22.12 10.08 -38.98
CA PRO A 816 21.19 9.03 -38.53
C PRO A 816 19.96 9.57 -37.80
N ASN A 817 20.08 10.69 -37.10
CA ASN A 817 19.01 11.28 -36.30
C ASN A 817 18.06 12.10 -37.19
N THR A 818 16.75 11.84 -37.12
CA THR A 818 15.71 12.44 -37.95
C THR A 818 15.65 13.97 -37.80
N ALA A 819 15.66 14.46 -36.54
CA ALA A 819 15.57 15.89 -36.27
C ALA A 819 16.84 16.62 -36.74
N ALA A 820 18.02 16.05 -36.51
CA ALA A 820 19.30 16.60 -36.93
C ALA A 820 19.41 16.61 -38.47
N ALA A 821 18.98 15.54 -39.15
CA ALA A 821 18.94 15.48 -40.60
C ALA A 821 18.08 16.61 -41.22
N LEU A 822 16.84 16.78 -40.72
CA LEU A 822 15.94 17.84 -41.16
C LEU A 822 16.57 19.24 -40.92
N ALA A 823 17.21 19.45 -39.80
CA ALA A 823 17.87 20.72 -39.46
C ALA A 823 19.04 21.01 -40.43
N ALA A 824 19.92 20.05 -40.63
CA ALA A 824 21.09 20.20 -41.49
C ALA A 824 20.69 20.39 -42.97
N LEU A 825 19.70 19.67 -43.48
CA LEU A 825 19.20 19.79 -44.83
C LEU A 825 18.54 21.16 -45.05
N ARG A 826 17.85 21.71 -44.07
CA ARG A 826 17.27 23.05 -44.11
C ARG A 826 18.34 24.13 -44.09
N GLU A 827 19.34 24.00 -43.24
CA GLU A 827 20.47 24.94 -43.16
C GLU A 827 21.29 25.01 -44.47
N CYS A 828 21.44 23.88 -45.13
CA CYS A 828 22.09 23.82 -46.45
C CYS A 828 21.17 24.26 -47.61
N GLY A 829 19.94 24.60 -47.35
CA GLY A 829 18.95 25.00 -48.40
C GLY A 829 18.47 23.83 -49.28
N LEU A 830 18.72 22.59 -48.89
CA LEU A 830 18.34 21.38 -49.60
C LEU A 830 16.93 20.86 -49.24
N ALA A 831 16.33 21.41 -48.19
CA ALA A 831 14.96 21.19 -47.83
C ALA A 831 14.18 22.50 -47.83
N PRO A 832 12.93 22.57 -48.37
CA PRO A 832 12.08 23.76 -48.32
C PRO A 832 11.82 24.16 -46.85
N ALA A 833 12.12 25.41 -46.48
CA ALA A 833 12.10 25.88 -45.11
C ALA A 833 10.78 25.68 -44.36
N GLY A 834 9.62 25.98 -45.04
CA GLY A 834 8.27 25.79 -44.48
C GLY A 834 7.97 24.32 -44.21
N PRO A 835 7.93 23.46 -45.23
CA PRO A 835 7.69 22.01 -45.05
C PRO A 835 8.67 21.32 -44.05
N ALA A 836 9.95 21.64 -44.10
CA ALA A 836 10.92 21.08 -43.16
C ALA A 836 10.67 21.53 -41.70
N GLY A 837 10.22 22.79 -41.54
CA GLY A 837 9.79 23.31 -40.24
C GLY A 837 8.55 22.59 -39.69
N ASP A 838 7.55 22.34 -40.56
CA ASP A 838 6.32 21.61 -40.19
C ASP A 838 6.64 20.18 -39.78
N LEU A 839 7.50 19.46 -40.54
CA LEU A 839 7.96 18.12 -40.18
C LEU A 839 8.69 18.11 -38.83
N ALA A 840 9.61 19.02 -38.60
CA ALA A 840 10.36 19.11 -37.36
C ALA A 840 9.48 19.40 -36.13
N ALA A 841 8.47 20.27 -36.27
CA ALA A 841 7.53 20.58 -35.22
C ALA A 841 6.61 19.37 -34.89
N ALA A 842 6.11 18.69 -35.92
CA ALA A 842 5.29 17.51 -35.78
C ALA A 842 6.09 16.33 -35.17
N TRP A 843 7.35 16.17 -35.61
CA TRP A 843 8.27 15.17 -35.04
C TRP A 843 8.45 15.35 -33.53
N ARG A 844 8.78 16.56 -33.09
CA ARG A 844 8.98 16.86 -31.67
C ARG A 844 7.74 16.52 -30.85
N LEU A 845 6.57 17.02 -31.26
CA LEU A 845 5.32 16.75 -30.55
C LEU A 845 5.05 15.24 -30.46
N GLN A 846 5.18 14.52 -31.57
CA GLN A 846 4.89 13.09 -31.61
C GLN A 846 5.91 12.28 -30.83
N GLN A 847 7.18 12.69 -30.78
CA GLN A 847 8.19 12.07 -29.92
C GLN A 847 7.90 12.32 -28.43
N ASP A 848 7.55 13.55 -28.02
CA ASP A 848 7.20 13.87 -26.64
C ASP A 848 6.04 12.99 -26.15
N LEU A 849 5.00 12.83 -26.96
CA LEU A 849 3.86 11.97 -26.64
C LEU A 849 4.27 10.47 -26.64
N THR A 850 5.05 10.02 -27.62
CA THR A 850 5.49 8.62 -27.73
C THR A 850 6.30 8.18 -26.52
N GLN A 851 7.22 9.00 -26.02
CA GLN A 851 8.01 8.66 -24.85
C GLN A 851 7.12 8.39 -23.65
N LEU A 852 6.18 9.28 -23.33
CA LEU A 852 5.28 9.11 -22.21
C LEU A 852 4.35 7.90 -22.38
N LEU A 853 3.76 7.74 -23.58
CA LEU A 853 2.85 6.63 -23.88
C LEU A 853 3.55 5.27 -23.74
N LYS A 854 4.81 5.14 -24.23
CA LYS A 854 5.57 3.90 -24.16
C LYS A 854 6.09 3.55 -22.76
N VAL A 855 6.28 4.55 -21.90
CA VAL A 855 6.60 4.32 -20.48
C VAL A 855 5.36 3.92 -19.69
N ALA A 856 4.22 4.56 -19.96
CA ALA A 856 3.02 4.46 -19.12
C ALA A 856 2.03 3.39 -19.59
N LEU A 857 1.78 3.25 -20.89
CA LEU A 857 0.69 2.43 -21.40
C LEU A 857 1.18 1.16 -22.10
N ALA A 858 0.30 0.17 -22.17
CA ALA A 858 0.47 -0.98 -23.05
C ALA A 858 0.33 -0.55 -24.52
N ASP A 859 0.96 -1.31 -25.41
CA ASP A 859 0.82 -1.08 -26.84
C ASP A 859 -0.65 -1.16 -27.27
N ASN A 860 -1.09 -0.19 -28.04
CA ASN A 860 -2.46 -0.01 -28.58
C ASN A 860 -3.53 0.47 -27.55
N ALA A 861 -3.16 0.86 -26.32
CA ALA A 861 -4.10 1.53 -25.42
C ALA A 861 -4.47 2.91 -25.96
N ASP A 862 -5.76 3.29 -25.88
CA ASP A 862 -6.20 4.65 -26.26
C ASP A 862 -6.10 5.58 -25.03
N PRO A 863 -5.26 6.61 -25.10
CA PRO A 863 -5.14 7.58 -24.01
C PRO A 863 -6.44 8.33 -23.67
N SER A 864 -7.43 8.31 -24.56
CA SER A 864 -8.73 8.91 -24.31
C SER A 864 -9.55 8.15 -23.25
N ASP A 865 -9.28 6.87 -23.06
CA ASP A 865 -9.93 6.00 -22.08
C ASP A 865 -9.25 6.10 -20.69
N GLU A 866 -8.07 6.71 -20.64
CA GLU A 866 -7.31 6.82 -19.42
C GLU A 866 -7.89 7.89 -18.46
N PRO A 867 -7.60 7.81 -17.14
CA PRO A 867 -8.06 8.79 -16.15
C PRO A 867 -7.69 10.22 -16.49
N ALA A 868 -8.49 11.18 -15.98
CA ALA A 868 -8.27 12.60 -16.23
C ALA A 868 -6.86 13.08 -15.85
N ALA A 869 -6.30 12.55 -14.76
CA ALA A 869 -4.95 12.90 -14.33
C ALA A 869 -3.87 12.45 -15.34
N PHE A 870 -4.01 11.26 -15.94
CA PHE A 870 -3.11 10.84 -17.00
C PHE A 870 -3.23 11.72 -18.25
N ARG A 871 -4.47 12.08 -18.63
CA ARG A 871 -4.71 12.99 -19.77
C ARG A 871 -4.12 14.39 -19.56
N VAL A 872 -4.10 14.87 -18.31
CA VAL A 872 -3.39 16.12 -17.93
C VAL A 872 -1.87 15.94 -18.07
N LEU A 873 -1.31 14.81 -17.63
CA LEU A 873 0.09 14.51 -17.79
C LEU A 873 0.49 14.49 -19.27
N LEU A 874 -0.32 13.85 -20.11
CA LEU A 874 -0.10 13.77 -21.55
C LEU A 874 -0.23 15.15 -22.24
N ALA A 875 -1.20 15.99 -21.81
CA ALA A 875 -1.32 17.36 -22.30
C ALA A 875 -0.09 18.22 -21.94
N ARG A 876 0.45 18.04 -20.71
CA ARG A 876 1.68 18.69 -20.29
C ARG A 876 2.89 18.26 -21.14
N ALA A 877 3.02 16.97 -21.44
CA ALA A 877 4.06 16.46 -22.32
C ALA A 877 3.98 17.07 -23.73
N GLY A 878 2.76 17.26 -24.26
CA GLY A 878 2.53 17.96 -25.53
C GLY A 878 2.58 19.48 -25.46
N GLY A 879 2.98 20.07 -24.33
CA GLY A 879 3.16 21.53 -24.14
C GLY A 879 1.86 22.34 -24.21
N VAL A 880 0.69 21.75 -23.89
CA VAL A 880 -0.62 22.40 -23.97
C VAL A 880 -1.38 22.33 -22.64
N ARG A 881 -2.44 23.14 -22.47
CA ARG A 881 -3.16 23.27 -21.20
C ARG A 881 -4.04 22.09 -20.84
N ASP A 882 -4.65 21.46 -21.84
CA ASP A 882 -5.60 20.37 -21.61
C ASP A 882 -5.63 19.36 -22.75
N PHE A 883 -6.24 18.22 -22.51
CA PHE A 883 -6.31 17.10 -23.45
C PHE A 883 -7.11 17.42 -24.74
N ARG A 884 -8.12 18.29 -24.68
CA ARG A 884 -8.86 18.72 -25.87
C ARG A 884 -7.94 19.55 -26.79
N GLN A 885 -7.18 20.47 -26.22
CA GLN A 885 -6.19 21.23 -26.94
C GLN A 885 -5.11 20.33 -27.53
N LEU A 886 -4.70 19.29 -26.79
CA LEU A 886 -3.72 18.32 -27.28
C LEU A 886 -4.21 17.62 -28.55
N LYS A 887 -5.43 17.06 -28.55
CA LYS A 887 -6.01 16.40 -29.73
C LYS A 887 -6.05 17.35 -30.92
N THR A 888 -6.47 18.60 -30.72
CA THR A 888 -6.52 19.61 -31.80
C THR A 888 -5.11 19.93 -32.33
N THR A 889 -4.15 20.08 -31.43
CA THR A 889 -2.74 20.38 -31.79
C THR A 889 -2.10 19.21 -32.53
N LEU A 890 -2.29 17.96 -32.05
CA LEU A 890 -1.82 16.77 -32.71
C LEU A 890 -2.36 16.62 -34.12
N LYS A 891 -3.70 16.74 -34.30
CA LYS A 891 -4.35 16.66 -35.60
C LYS A 891 -3.85 17.73 -36.57
N ARG A 892 -3.64 18.94 -36.08
CA ARG A 892 -3.07 20.05 -36.91
C ARG A 892 -1.62 19.75 -37.30
N ALA A 893 -0.79 19.28 -36.37
CA ALA A 893 0.61 18.97 -36.63
C ALA A 893 0.73 17.79 -37.62
N GLN A 894 -0.05 16.72 -37.46
CA GLN A 894 -0.11 15.61 -38.41
C GLN A 894 -0.60 16.08 -39.80
N GLY A 895 -1.61 16.91 -39.87
CA GLY A 895 -2.11 17.47 -41.14
C GLY A 895 -1.06 18.35 -41.84
N ALA A 896 -0.28 19.15 -41.11
CA ALA A 896 0.84 19.93 -41.67
C ALA A 896 1.98 19.01 -42.15
N ALA A 897 2.35 18.00 -41.33
CA ALA A 897 3.39 17.04 -41.69
C ALA A 897 3.03 16.20 -42.94
N ASN A 898 1.75 15.79 -43.08
CA ASN A 898 1.30 15.07 -44.27
C ASN A 898 1.43 15.91 -45.53
N LYS A 899 0.98 17.19 -45.46
CA LYS A 899 1.17 18.12 -46.59
C LYS A 899 2.65 18.38 -46.90
N ALA A 900 3.49 18.47 -45.87
CA ALA A 900 4.92 18.65 -46.03
C ALA A 900 5.58 17.43 -46.69
N TYR A 901 5.17 16.22 -46.29
CA TYR A 901 5.60 14.98 -46.92
C TYR A 901 5.25 14.96 -48.39
N ASP A 902 4.00 15.27 -48.77
CA ASP A 902 3.53 15.34 -50.16
C ASP A 902 4.27 16.42 -50.97
N ALA A 903 4.69 17.49 -50.35
CA ALA A 903 5.43 18.56 -51.01
C ALA A 903 6.91 18.18 -51.24
N ILE A 904 7.51 17.41 -50.35
CA ILE A 904 8.93 17.03 -50.37
C ILE A 904 9.14 15.77 -51.23
N VAL A 905 8.37 14.75 -51.03
CA VAL A 905 8.49 13.46 -51.76
C VAL A 905 7.64 13.55 -53.06
N ARG A 906 8.06 14.40 -53.98
CA ARG A 906 7.42 14.52 -55.31
C ARG A 906 8.32 13.92 -56.39
N PRO A 907 7.73 13.11 -57.32
CA PRO A 907 8.46 12.65 -58.52
C PRO A 907 9.00 13.73 -59.37
#